data_2aa72bfdef840e7045f6f8368da62a69
#
_entry.id   2aa72bfdef840e7045f6f8368da62a69
#
_cell.length_a   1.000
_cell.length_b   1.000
_cell.length_c   1.000
_cell.angle_alpha   90.00
_cell.angle_beta   90.00
_cell.angle_gamma   90.00
#
_symmetry.space_group_name_H-M   'P 1'
#
loop_
_entity.id
_entity.type
_entity.pdbx_description
1 polymer ?
#
loop_
_entity_poly.entity_id
_entity_poly.type
_entity_poly.pdbx_seq_one_letter_code
_entity_poly.pdbx_strand_id
1 'polypeptide(L)'
;MNDKITVVFNGCRPDPLASYLKALALLRLVTEQKDGEARGWWENDFFHLRSALHPEGVVSFLLYEYAPSPIVAPWNGGSGFFPSDRKTGIEAIKGSEHPRFREYKKAISLSERVLSGLDINNAPSGTAQRDHKYRLLLECRSVLPDRALVWMDAAYVLTSGGVQFPPLLGTGGNDGRLEFTNNFMQRLTEMINPSSGEPTKDSEDLCRAALWSASTSKLQRSLPVGQFLPGGAGGANAGPGYDSESLLNPWDFILLMEGALLFGAAVTKRLQVADPGALSSPFTVRSSMAGYSSAAPNDKARAEIWLPLWEKPATLAELKMLFSEGRSQVGRRPSRNGVDFARAIATLGVDRGISAFQRVGFIERNGQAYLATPLGRWPVQARPEVNLIDDIDLWLDRFRSFSVASRTPASFGRCLRNIEVAILGVCKDATATQWQRLVIALGEAERQMVKSPKRTKDNRLSPLPRLRPDWLKYADDGSPEFRLAASLASIYDAKLGPLRANMIPMALEKHYPAFNLDKMDDNAVVWAEGSLADKMHVVIERRLLEYRRGDLEALPLKAALPADLEDVRFFIEGAIDEGKLEELLWGLNAIDWYRVRGDGSSERVGDPLIPAAYALLKLTHNPEPVRLDWIAPGTLVPLDPAIFARARRGQVAAACVSACHRLKASGLPPKMHNFIISSDVGKRMAAAILFPLRQADVLYLARVALKPPTRTCI
;
A
#
# COMPACT_ATOMS: atom_id res chain seq x y z
N MET A 1 -0.64 -16.36 48.14
CA MET A 1 -0.57 -15.94 46.75
C MET A 1 0.79 -16.37 46.23
N ASN A 2 0.89 -17.36 45.34
CA ASN A 2 2.19 -17.69 44.73
C ASN A 2 2.63 -16.47 43.93
N ASP A 3 3.84 -15.98 44.20
CA ASP A 3 4.41 -14.85 43.46
C ASP A 3 4.54 -15.23 41.98
N LYS A 4 3.79 -14.57 41.08
CA LYS A 4 3.87 -14.84 39.65
C LYS A 4 5.18 -14.30 39.12
N ILE A 5 5.89 -15.13 38.38
CA ILE A 5 7.22 -14.86 37.80
C ILE A 5 7.06 -14.46 36.33
N THR A 6 7.84 -13.49 35.91
CA THR A 6 7.92 -13.09 34.48
C THR A 6 9.15 -13.80 33.86
N VAL A 7 8.91 -14.57 32.83
CA VAL A 7 9.93 -15.22 32.02
C VAL A 7 10.00 -14.54 30.65
N VAL A 8 11.23 -14.24 30.22
CA VAL A 8 11.48 -13.66 28.87
C VAL A 8 11.97 -14.76 27.94
N PHE A 9 11.35 -14.88 26.78
CA PHE A 9 11.67 -15.89 25.77
C PHE A 9 12.39 -15.28 24.56
N ASN A 10 13.72 -15.34 24.55
CA ASN A 10 14.54 -14.78 23.46
C ASN A 10 14.36 -15.55 22.13
N GLY A 11 13.87 -16.79 22.18
CA GLY A 11 13.51 -17.60 21.02
C GLY A 11 12.15 -17.25 20.43
N CYS A 12 11.37 -16.38 21.10
CA CYS A 12 10.04 -15.95 20.67
C CYS A 12 10.09 -14.45 20.29
N ARG A 13 10.11 -14.18 18.98
CA ARG A 13 10.17 -12.83 18.40
C ARG A 13 8.98 -12.59 17.49
N PRO A 14 8.62 -11.33 17.19
CA PRO A 14 7.58 -11.01 16.20
C PRO A 14 7.86 -11.54 14.78
N ASP A 15 9.11 -11.81 14.47
CA ASP A 15 9.64 -12.29 13.20
C ASP A 15 10.77 -13.31 13.46
N PRO A 16 10.81 -14.43 12.73
CA PRO A 16 9.87 -14.94 11.70
C PRO A 16 8.52 -15.42 12.26
N LEU A 17 7.56 -15.71 11.37
CA LEU A 17 6.22 -16.20 11.75
C LEU A 17 6.26 -17.39 12.72
N ALA A 18 7.20 -18.33 12.54
CA ALA A 18 7.41 -19.45 13.45
C ALA A 18 7.64 -18.99 14.89
N SER A 19 8.48 -17.97 15.11
CA SER A 19 8.80 -17.45 16.45
C SER A 19 7.60 -16.75 17.08
N TYR A 20 6.78 -16.03 16.29
CA TYR A 20 5.54 -15.43 16.76
C TYR A 20 4.53 -16.49 17.20
N LEU A 21 4.33 -17.54 16.39
CA LEU A 21 3.43 -18.63 16.72
C LEU A 21 3.88 -19.39 17.98
N LYS A 22 5.19 -19.59 18.18
CA LYS A 22 5.73 -20.17 19.43
C LYS A 22 5.33 -19.38 20.66
N ALA A 23 5.40 -18.06 20.62
CA ALA A 23 4.97 -17.19 21.70
C ALA A 23 3.49 -17.43 22.08
N LEU A 24 2.63 -17.51 21.06
CA LEU A 24 1.22 -17.80 21.25
C LEU A 24 0.99 -19.19 21.84
N ALA A 25 1.77 -20.19 21.40
CA ALA A 25 1.70 -21.53 21.97
C ALA A 25 2.04 -21.53 23.46
N LEU A 26 3.10 -20.86 23.86
CA LEU A 26 3.52 -20.79 25.27
C LEU A 26 2.41 -20.22 26.15
N LEU A 27 1.86 -19.08 25.78
CA LEU A 27 0.74 -18.51 26.54
C LEU A 27 -0.46 -19.47 26.58
N ARG A 28 -0.85 -20.04 25.43
CA ARG A 28 -1.98 -20.95 25.34
C ARG A 28 -1.77 -22.21 26.20
N LEU A 29 -0.65 -22.92 26.00
CA LEU A 29 -0.38 -24.19 26.68
C LEU A 29 -0.21 -24.01 28.19
N VAL A 30 0.51 -22.99 28.63
CA VAL A 30 0.65 -22.66 30.06
C VAL A 30 -0.72 -22.30 30.65
N THR A 31 -1.53 -21.46 29.97
CA THR A 31 -2.85 -21.10 30.49
C THR A 31 -3.79 -22.29 30.57
N GLU A 32 -3.85 -23.14 29.54
CA GLU A 32 -4.81 -24.26 29.46
C GLU A 32 -4.40 -25.44 30.34
N GLN A 33 -3.09 -25.64 30.63
CA GLN A 33 -2.60 -26.86 31.28
C GLN A 33 -1.91 -26.63 32.61
N LYS A 34 -1.56 -25.39 33.02
CA LYS A 34 -0.80 -25.11 34.25
C LYS A 34 -1.32 -23.93 35.08
N ASP A 35 -1.45 -22.75 34.52
CA ASP A 35 -1.82 -21.53 35.23
C ASP A 35 -2.85 -20.73 34.44
N GLY A 36 -4.13 -20.89 34.75
CA GLY A 36 -5.23 -20.22 34.10
C GLY A 36 -5.17 -18.69 34.12
N GLU A 37 -4.34 -18.12 34.99
CA GLU A 37 -4.13 -16.69 35.15
C GLU A 37 -2.85 -16.19 34.42
N ALA A 38 -2.20 -17.02 33.60
CA ALA A 38 -1.01 -16.63 32.85
C ALA A 38 -1.29 -15.45 31.94
N ARG A 39 -0.31 -14.55 31.80
CA ARG A 39 -0.41 -13.35 30.96
C ARG A 39 0.82 -13.22 30.09
N GLY A 40 0.62 -12.86 28.82
CA GLY A 40 1.70 -12.63 27.86
C GLY A 40 1.65 -11.24 27.25
N TRP A 41 2.83 -10.72 26.85
CA TRP A 41 2.99 -9.47 26.12
C TRP A 41 4.31 -9.42 25.35
N TRP A 42 4.44 -8.45 24.47
CA TRP A 42 5.65 -8.17 23.70
C TRP A 42 6.38 -6.96 24.26
N GLU A 43 7.66 -7.09 24.54
CA GLU A 43 8.51 -6.00 25.01
C GLU A 43 9.92 -6.18 24.47
N ASN A 44 10.53 -5.12 23.91
CA ASN A 44 11.88 -5.15 23.35
C ASN A 44 12.13 -6.30 22.35
N ASP A 45 11.14 -6.59 21.50
CA ASP A 45 11.15 -7.66 20.49
C ASP A 45 11.17 -9.09 21.05
N PHE A 46 10.87 -9.26 22.32
CA PHE A 46 10.78 -10.57 22.95
C PHE A 46 9.39 -10.78 23.55
N PHE A 47 9.01 -12.05 23.64
CA PHE A 47 7.78 -12.42 24.31
C PHE A 47 8.02 -12.63 25.80
N HIS A 48 7.19 -12.02 26.61
CA HIS A 48 7.18 -12.11 28.06
C HIS A 48 5.96 -12.90 28.51
N LEU A 49 6.16 -13.83 29.44
CA LEU A 49 5.07 -14.60 30.04
C LEU A 49 5.17 -14.49 31.55
N ARG A 50 4.10 -14.01 32.17
CA ARG A 50 3.96 -13.99 33.64
C ARG A 50 3.03 -15.12 34.08
N SER A 51 3.56 -16.06 34.84
CA SER A 51 2.82 -17.23 35.33
C SER A 51 3.39 -17.73 36.67
N ALA A 52 2.84 -18.80 37.21
CA ALA A 52 3.37 -19.49 38.38
C ALA A 52 4.64 -20.32 38.07
N LEU A 53 5.01 -20.45 36.76
CA LEU A 53 6.18 -21.23 36.34
C LEU A 53 7.43 -20.35 36.25
N HIS A 54 8.52 -20.78 36.91
CA HIS A 54 9.85 -20.24 36.65
C HIS A 54 10.47 -20.87 35.37
N PRO A 55 11.59 -20.38 34.82
CA PRO A 55 12.14 -20.89 33.55
C PRO A 55 12.30 -22.42 33.50
N GLU A 56 12.86 -23.01 34.52
CA GLU A 56 12.99 -24.48 34.63
C GLU A 56 11.63 -25.18 34.70
N GLY A 57 10.67 -24.57 35.36
CA GLY A 57 9.29 -25.07 35.42
C GLY A 57 8.61 -25.10 34.06
N VAL A 58 8.89 -24.11 33.14
CA VAL A 58 8.40 -24.15 31.78
C VAL A 58 9.01 -25.30 30.99
N VAL A 59 10.32 -25.54 31.14
CA VAL A 59 11.01 -26.67 30.49
C VAL A 59 10.44 -27.97 31.00
N SER A 60 10.35 -28.16 32.31
CA SER A 60 9.79 -29.36 32.94
C SER A 60 8.36 -29.60 32.48
N PHE A 61 7.52 -28.57 32.42
CA PHE A 61 6.16 -28.69 31.91
C PHE A 61 6.13 -29.23 30.47
N LEU A 62 6.91 -28.65 29.57
CA LEU A 62 6.92 -29.06 28.16
C LEU A 62 7.44 -30.51 28.01
N LEU A 63 8.48 -30.89 28.75
CA LEU A 63 9.11 -32.20 28.65
C LEU A 63 8.23 -33.31 29.25
N TYR A 64 7.64 -33.09 30.42
CA TYR A 64 7.01 -34.16 31.19
C TYR A 64 5.49 -34.12 31.28
N GLU A 65 4.88 -32.95 31.13
CA GLU A 65 3.45 -32.79 31.44
C GLU A 65 2.61 -32.27 30.25
N TYR A 66 3.22 -31.64 29.28
CA TYR A 66 2.55 -31.11 28.10
C TYR A 66 1.74 -32.21 27.38
N ALA A 67 0.45 -32.03 27.28
CA ALA A 67 -0.45 -32.89 26.51
C ALA A 67 -0.75 -32.25 25.14
N PRO A 68 -0.25 -32.83 24.03
CA PRO A 68 -0.37 -32.25 22.71
C PRO A 68 -1.83 -32.14 22.22
N SER A 69 -2.13 -31.08 21.49
CA SER A 69 -3.42 -30.95 20.83
C SER A 69 -3.56 -31.98 19.72
N PRO A 70 -4.74 -32.60 19.54
CA PRO A 70 -4.96 -33.61 18.52
C PRO A 70 -5.10 -32.98 17.14
N ILE A 71 -3.98 -32.73 16.49
CA ILE A 71 -3.86 -32.16 15.14
C ILE A 71 -3.87 -33.29 14.13
N VAL A 72 -5.03 -33.58 13.53
CA VAL A 72 -5.24 -34.68 12.56
C VAL A 72 -5.93 -34.20 11.30
N ALA A 73 -5.56 -34.72 10.12
CA ALA A 73 -6.16 -34.36 8.84
C ALA A 73 -6.49 -35.59 7.99
N PRO A 74 -7.50 -36.40 8.34
CA PRO A 74 -7.90 -37.59 7.57
C PRO A 74 -8.42 -37.23 6.17
N TRP A 75 -8.54 -35.95 5.82
CA TRP A 75 -8.93 -35.44 4.50
C TRP A 75 -7.74 -35.11 3.58
N ASN A 76 -6.50 -35.24 4.06
CA ASN A 76 -5.28 -34.94 3.29
C ASN A 76 -4.46 -36.19 3.01
N GLY A 77 -3.94 -36.33 1.79
CA GLY A 77 -2.89 -37.32 1.49
C GLY A 77 -1.59 -36.95 2.21
N GLY A 78 -0.84 -37.96 2.64
CA GLY A 78 0.38 -37.76 3.42
C GLY A 78 0.13 -37.59 4.92
N SER A 79 -1.13 -37.55 5.39
CA SER A 79 -1.50 -37.33 6.79
C SER A 79 -1.24 -38.54 7.74
N GLY A 80 -0.89 -39.68 7.18
CA GLY A 80 -0.70 -40.94 7.91
C GLY A 80 -1.90 -41.88 7.92
N PHE A 81 -3.06 -41.45 7.45
CA PHE A 81 -4.29 -42.25 7.44
C PHE A 81 -4.41 -43.21 6.26
N PHE A 82 -3.75 -42.92 5.14
CA PHE A 82 -3.89 -43.68 3.92
C PHE A 82 -2.76 -44.68 3.68
N PRO A 83 -2.97 -45.73 2.85
CA PRO A 83 -1.97 -46.79 2.64
C PRO A 83 -0.63 -46.29 2.11
N SER A 84 -0.61 -45.23 1.28
CA SER A 84 0.61 -44.62 0.71
C SER A 84 1.34 -43.71 1.67
N ASP A 85 0.75 -43.39 2.80
CA ASP A 85 1.30 -42.39 3.74
C ASP A 85 2.39 -42.99 4.64
N ARG A 86 3.30 -42.14 5.11
CA ARG A 86 4.24 -42.50 6.19
C ARG A 86 3.47 -42.61 7.49
N LYS A 87 3.48 -43.81 8.14
CA LYS A 87 2.66 -44.10 9.29
C LYS A 87 3.37 -44.06 10.64
N THR A 88 4.67 -43.82 10.64
CA THR A 88 5.52 -43.93 11.87
C THR A 88 4.96 -43.10 13.03
N GLY A 89 4.61 -41.82 12.79
CA GLY A 89 4.10 -40.92 13.85
C GLY A 89 2.71 -41.34 14.35
N ILE A 90 1.77 -41.60 13.44
CA ILE A 90 0.39 -41.93 13.78
C ILE A 90 0.30 -43.29 14.50
N GLU A 91 1.05 -44.29 14.05
CA GLU A 91 1.06 -45.61 14.69
C GLU A 91 1.69 -45.57 16.09
N ALA A 92 2.77 -44.79 16.27
CA ALA A 92 3.39 -44.61 17.56
C ALA A 92 2.46 -43.95 18.59
N ILE A 93 1.71 -42.90 18.17
CA ILE A 93 0.74 -42.23 19.05
C ILE A 93 -0.46 -43.15 19.30
N LYS A 94 -0.95 -43.88 18.29
CA LYS A 94 -2.04 -44.82 18.42
C LYS A 94 -1.73 -45.97 19.36
N GLY A 95 -0.48 -46.44 19.36
CA GLY A 95 0.04 -47.48 20.26
C GLY A 95 0.31 -46.99 21.68
N SER A 96 0.31 -45.69 21.93
CA SER A 96 0.60 -45.14 23.25
C SER A 96 -0.50 -45.43 24.28
N GLU A 97 -0.11 -45.85 25.49
CA GLU A 97 -1.00 -45.96 26.66
C GLU A 97 -0.76 -44.81 27.67
N HIS A 98 0.16 -43.90 27.38
CA HIS A 98 0.47 -42.81 28.28
C HIS A 98 -0.64 -41.75 28.30
N PRO A 99 -1.08 -41.21 29.43
CA PRO A 99 -2.21 -40.30 29.57
C PRO A 99 -2.10 -39.04 28.73
N ARG A 100 -0.90 -38.51 28.49
CA ARG A 100 -0.69 -37.29 27.71
C ARG A 100 -1.09 -37.41 26.22
N PHE A 101 -1.15 -38.63 25.67
CA PHE A 101 -1.57 -38.90 24.30
C PHE A 101 -3.04 -39.39 24.17
N ARG A 102 -3.77 -39.54 25.28
CA ARG A 102 -5.14 -40.09 25.29
C ARG A 102 -6.08 -39.39 24.32
N GLU A 103 -6.13 -38.06 24.37
CA GLU A 103 -7.04 -37.28 23.48
C GLU A 103 -6.60 -37.38 22.02
N TYR A 104 -5.30 -37.44 21.75
CA TYR A 104 -4.76 -37.61 20.42
C TYR A 104 -5.11 -38.99 19.85
N LYS A 105 -4.88 -40.05 20.59
CA LYS A 105 -5.26 -41.44 20.25
C LYS A 105 -6.77 -41.55 19.95
N LYS A 106 -7.61 -40.91 20.77
CA LYS A 106 -9.04 -40.89 20.61
C LYS A 106 -9.41 -40.19 19.25
N ALA A 107 -8.79 -39.04 18.94
CA ALA A 107 -9.04 -38.32 17.68
C ALA A 107 -8.63 -39.18 16.45
N ILE A 108 -7.49 -39.87 16.51
CA ILE A 108 -7.05 -40.79 15.45
C ILE A 108 -8.07 -41.90 15.24
N SER A 109 -8.50 -42.60 16.31
CA SER A 109 -9.44 -43.74 16.24
C SER A 109 -10.81 -43.31 15.71
N LEU A 110 -11.28 -42.12 16.09
CA LEU A 110 -12.52 -41.57 15.57
C LEU A 110 -12.41 -41.20 14.07
N SER A 111 -11.27 -40.61 13.65
CA SER A 111 -11.00 -40.33 12.24
C SER A 111 -10.98 -41.58 11.37
N GLU A 112 -10.35 -42.67 11.83
CA GLU A 112 -10.33 -43.96 11.15
C GLU A 112 -11.75 -44.54 11.02
N ARG A 113 -12.59 -44.39 12.06
CA ARG A 113 -13.99 -44.83 12.03
C ARG A 113 -14.80 -44.06 10.99
N VAL A 114 -14.60 -42.76 10.90
CA VAL A 114 -15.26 -41.91 9.86
C VAL A 114 -14.82 -42.36 8.47
N LEU A 115 -13.53 -42.53 8.22
CA LEU A 115 -13.03 -43.00 6.92
C LEU A 115 -13.61 -44.34 6.53
N SER A 116 -13.66 -45.31 7.45
CA SER A 116 -14.25 -46.63 7.23
C SER A 116 -15.77 -46.55 7.00
N GLY A 117 -16.49 -45.71 7.75
CA GLY A 117 -17.94 -45.51 7.60
C GLY A 117 -18.33 -44.84 6.27
N LEU A 118 -17.44 -44.10 5.67
CA LEU A 118 -17.63 -43.45 4.35
C LEU A 118 -17.00 -44.24 3.19
N ASP A 119 -16.36 -45.38 3.44
CA ASP A 119 -15.62 -46.19 2.46
C ASP A 119 -14.53 -45.39 1.71
N ILE A 120 -13.82 -44.54 2.45
CA ILE A 120 -12.78 -43.70 1.87
C ILE A 120 -11.40 -44.36 2.11
N ASN A 121 -10.86 -44.96 1.06
CA ASN A 121 -9.57 -45.66 1.08
C ASN A 121 -8.39 -44.82 0.59
N ASN A 122 -8.64 -43.69 -0.07
CA ASN A 122 -7.65 -42.71 -0.55
C ASN A 122 -8.09 -41.28 -0.26
N ALA A 123 -7.16 -40.37 -0.07
CA ALA A 123 -7.46 -38.97 0.19
C ALA A 123 -8.27 -38.35 -0.94
N PRO A 124 -9.42 -37.72 -0.68
CA PRO A 124 -10.22 -37.06 -1.69
C PRO A 124 -9.46 -35.90 -2.32
N SER A 125 -9.18 -35.96 -3.64
CA SER A 125 -8.40 -34.96 -4.36
C SER A 125 -9.12 -34.49 -5.64
N GLY A 126 -8.81 -33.23 -6.05
CA GLY A 126 -9.37 -32.64 -7.24
C GLY A 126 -10.85 -32.25 -7.16
N THR A 127 -11.35 -31.70 -8.27
CA THR A 127 -12.75 -31.21 -8.36
C THR A 127 -13.78 -32.32 -8.37
N ALA A 128 -13.44 -33.48 -8.91
CA ALA A 128 -14.36 -34.63 -9.00
C ALA A 128 -14.71 -35.23 -7.63
N GLN A 129 -13.88 -35.05 -6.60
CA GLN A 129 -14.11 -35.58 -5.26
C GLN A 129 -14.42 -34.49 -4.22
N ARG A 130 -14.82 -33.29 -4.67
CA ARG A 130 -15.13 -32.16 -3.79
C ARG A 130 -16.24 -32.49 -2.79
N ASP A 131 -17.29 -33.18 -3.23
CA ASP A 131 -18.42 -33.54 -2.37
C ASP A 131 -18.02 -34.62 -1.34
N HIS A 132 -17.19 -35.58 -1.71
CA HIS A 132 -16.63 -36.57 -0.78
C HIS A 132 -15.76 -35.88 0.28
N LYS A 133 -14.90 -34.93 -0.12
CA LYS A 133 -14.10 -34.15 0.83
C LYS A 133 -14.98 -33.33 1.77
N TYR A 134 -16.01 -32.68 1.25
CA TYR A 134 -16.94 -31.87 2.06
C TYR A 134 -17.66 -32.75 3.09
N ARG A 135 -18.18 -33.90 2.68
CA ARG A 135 -18.87 -34.87 3.55
C ARG A 135 -17.91 -35.40 4.63
N LEU A 136 -16.69 -35.78 4.26
CA LEU A 136 -15.68 -36.25 5.21
C LEU A 136 -15.38 -35.19 6.28
N LEU A 137 -15.20 -33.94 5.89
CA LEU A 137 -14.95 -32.83 6.82
C LEU A 137 -16.14 -32.58 7.75
N LEU A 138 -17.37 -32.68 7.25
CA LEU A 138 -18.59 -32.53 8.04
C LEU A 138 -18.72 -33.66 9.07
N GLU A 139 -18.50 -34.90 8.67
CA GLU A 139 -18.57 -36.08 9.56
C GLU A 139 -17.45 -36.03 10.62
N CYS A 140 -16.21 -35.68 10.25
CA CYS A 140 -15.15 -35.48 11.20
C CYS A 140 -15.52 -34.41 12.24
N ARG A 141 -16.12 -33.30 11.81
CA ARG A 141 -16.53 -32.21 12.71
C ARG A 141 -17.62 -32.63 13.69
N SER A 142 -18.48 -33.57 13.31
CA SER A 142 -19.57 -34.06 14.17
C SER A 142 -19.15 -35.08 15.22
N VAL A 143 -18.01 -35.79 15.01
CA VAL A 143 -17.61 -36.90 15.90
C VAL A 143 -16.31 -36.65 16.66
N LEU A 144 -15.43 -35.71 16.19
CA LEU A 144 -14.16 -35.43 16.85
C LEU A 144 -14.37 -34.67 18.16
N PRO A 145 -13.49 -34.87 19.17
CA PRO A 145 -13.60 -34.20 20.45
C PRO A 145 -13.30 -32.69 20.33
N ASP A 146 -13.87 -31.89 21.24
CA ASP A 146 -13.75 -30.42 21.23
C ASP A 146 -12.30 -29.92 21.09
N ARG A 147 -11.34 -30.61 21.70
CA ARG A 147 -9.91 -30.26 21.55
C ARG A 147 -9.38 -30.40 20.12
N ALA A 148 -9.96 -31.30 19.30
CA ALA A 148 -9.63 -31.44 17.89
C ALA A 148 -10.39 -30.43 17.02
N LEU A 149 -11.56 -29.92 17.45
CA LEU A 149 -12.31 -28.90 16.72
C LEU A 149 -11.53 -27.57 16.65
N VAL A 150 -10.73 -27.24 17.65
CA VAL A 150 -9.87 -26.03 17.63
C VAL A 150 -8.90 -26.08 16.44
N TRP A 151 -8.32 -27.25 16.15
CA TRP A 151 -7.50 -27.47 14.96
C TRP A 151 -8.34 -27.32 13.67
N MET A 152 -9.52 -27.93 13.63
CA MET A 152 -10.37 -27.85 12.44
C MET A 152 -10.78 -26.41 12.14
N ASP A 153 -11.10 -25.59 13.16
CA ASP A 153 -11.42 -24.16 13.01
C ASP A 153 -10.26 -23.34 12.44
N ALA A 154 -9.03 -23.72 12.75
CA ALA A 154 -7.84 -23.08 12.18
C ALA A 154 -7.51 -23.61 10.77
N ALA A 155 -7.88 -24.86 10.46
CA ALA A 155 -7.51 -25.53 9.22
C ALA A 155 -8.47 -25.24 8.06
N TYR A 156 -9.79 -25.16 8.32
CA TYR A 156 -10.79 -24.96 7.26
C TYR A 156 -12.11 -24.37 7.78
N VAL A 157 -12.91 -23.89 6.85
CA VAL A 157 -14.27 -23.40 7.12
C VAL A 157 -15.24 -24.00 6.10
N LEU A 158 -16.40 -24.52 6.56
CA LEU A 158 -17.46 -25.02 5.72
C LEU A 158 -18.47 -23.91 5.40
N THR A 159 -18.72 -23.68 4.11
CA THR A 159 -19.70 -22.71 3.62
C THR A 159 -20.69 -23.40 2.70
N SER A 160 -21.82 -22.76 2.39
CA SER A 160 -22.75 -23.27 1.38
C SER A 160 -22.14 -23.35 -0.04
N GLY A 161 -21.05 -22.65 -0.29
CA GLY A 161 -20.28 -22.72 -1.54
C GLY A 161 -19.15 -23.78 -1.53
N GLY A 162 -19.02 -24.56 -0.45
CA GLY A 162 -17.98 -25.59 -0.29
C GLY A 162 -16.98 -25.26 0.82
N VAL A 163 -15.85 -25.96 0.79
CA VAL A 163 -14.75 -25.79 1.77
C VAL A 163 -13.88 -24.59 1.38
N GLN A 164 -13.59 -23.74 2.37
CA GLN A 164 -12.61 -22.65 2.24
C GLN A 164 -11.48 -22.85 3.25
N PHE A 165 -10.26 -22.47 2.86
CA PHE A 165 -9.06 -22.69 3.67
C PHE A 165 -8.43 -21.35 4.07
N PRO A 166 -8.20 -21.11 5.39
CA PRO A 166 -7.41 -19.98 5.86
C PRO A 166 -6.00 -20.03 5.32
N PRO A 167 -5.42 -18.88 4.91
CA PRO A 167 -4.09 -18.86 4.28
C PRO A 167 -2.96 -19.40 5.15
N LEU A 168 -3.08 -19.32 6.47
CA LEU A 168 -2.04 -19.70 7.42
C LEU A 168 -1.68 -21.19 7.33
N LEU A 169 -2.67 -22.07 7.17
CA LEU A 169 -2.47 -23.54 7.20
C LEU A 169 -2.70 -24.19 5.82
N GLY A 170 -2.46 -23.43 4.76
CA GLY A 170 -2.50 -23.94 3.40
C GLY A 170 -3.90 -24.43 2.98
N THR A 171 -3.99 -25.66 2.50
CA THR A 171 -5.24 -26.28 2.05
C THR A 171 -5.80 -27.23 3.12
N GLY A 172 -5.92 -26.73 4.36
CA GLY A 172 -6.45 -27.50 5.47
C GLY A 172 -5.42 -28.42 6.12
N GLY A 173 -4.22 -27.90 6.36
CA GLY A 173 -3.09 -28.62 6.95
C GLY A 173 -2.07 -29.13 5.93
N ASN A 174 -2.18 -28.67 4.67
CA ASN A 174 -1.24 -29.04 3.62
C ASN A 174 -0.82 -27.80 2.81
N ASP A 175 0.45 -27.60 2.57
CA ASP A 175 0.98 -26.54 1.70
C ASP A 175 2.01 -27.13 0.72
N GLY A 176 1.65 -27.22 -0.54
CA GLY A 176 2.44 -27.90 -1.55
C GLY A 176 2.60 -29.40 -1.23
N ARG A 177 3.85 -29.85 -1.08
CA ARG A 177 4.17 -31.24 -0.73
C ARG A 177 4.29 -31.47 0.76
N LEU A 178 4.15 -30.44 1.58
CA LEU A 178 4.29 -30.50 3.02
C LEU A 178 2.92 -30.66 3.67
N GLU A 179 2.73 -31.81 4.31
CA GLU A 179 1.57 -32.12 5.13
C GLU A 179 1.95 -31.84 6.60
N PHE A 180 1.21 -30.93 7.26
CA PHE A 180 1.59 -30.43 8.59
C PHE A 180 1.27 -31.42 9.71
N THR A 181 0.17 -32.16 9.63
CA THR A 181 -0.32 -32.97 10.75
C THR A 181 0.53 -34.23 10.99
N ASN A 182 0.94 -34.90 9.93
CA ASN A 182 1.84 -36.04 10.02
C ASN A 182 3.23 -35.62 10.47
N ASN A 183 3.73 -34.47 9.95
CA ASN A 183 4.99 -33.92 10.42
C ASN A 183 4.94 -33.54 11.91
N PHE A 184 3.81 -33.00 12.39
CA PHE A 184 3.60 -32.70 13.79
C PHE A 184 3.68 -33.98 14.65
N MET A 185 2.98 -35.05 14.26
CA MET A 185 3.03 -36.36 14.96
C MET A 185 4.46 -36.92 14.98
N GLN A 186 5.19 -36.83 13.87
CA GLN A 186 6.58 -37.28 13.81
C GLN A 186 7.49 -36.48 14.76
N ARG A 187 7.36 -35.14 14.76
CA ARG A 187 8.16 -34.29 15.69
C ARG A 187 7.82 -34.59 17.14
N LEU A 188 6.55 -34.82 17.47
CA LEU A 188 6.16 -35.24 18.83
C LEU A 188 6.85 -36.51 19.25
N THR A 189 6.81 -37.54 18.42
CA THR A 189 7.41 -38.86 18.74
C THR A 189 8.95 -38.86 18.75
N GLU A 190 9.58 -37.87 18.09
CA GLU A 190 11.01 -37.63 18.15
C GLU A 190 11.43 -36.92 19.45
N MET A 191 10.58 -36.08 20.02
CA MET A 191 10.87 -35.31 21.24
C MET A 191 10.38 -36.01 22.53
N ILE A 192 9.32 -36.79 22.42
CA ILE A 192 8.67 -37.44 23.53
C ILE A 192 8.46 -38.91 23.17
N ASN A 193 8.95 -39.81 23.97
CA ASN A 193 8.71 -41.25 23.78
C ASN A 193 7.22 -41.58 24.03
N PRO A 194 6.47 -42.06 23.03
CA PRO A 194 5.03 -42.30 23.21
C PRO A 194 4.69 -43.39 24.23
N SER A 195 5.57 -44.35 24.44
CA SER A 195 5.32 -45.47 25.36
C SER A 195 5.51 -45.07 26.81
N SER A 196 6.59 -44.35 27.12
CA SER A 196 6.92 -43.96 28.52
C SER A 196 6.36 -42.56 28.87
N GLY A 197 6.07 -41.71 27.88
CA GLY A 197 5.77 -40.31 28.10
C GLY A 197 6.98 -39.44 28.44
N GLU A 198 8.17 -40.00 28.54
CA GLU A 198 9.40 -39.31 28.90
C GLU A 198 10.03 -38.60 27.70
N PRO A 199 10.81 -37.50 27.94
CA PRO A 199 11.56 -36.83 26.86
C PRO A 199 12.63 -37.77 26.28
N THR A 200 12.90 -37.63 24.98
CA THR A 200 14.03 -38.31 24.34
C THR A 200 15.34 -37.63 24.74
N LYS A 201 16.48 -38.32 24.49
CA LYS A 201 17.81 -37.88 24.91
C LYS A 201 18.16 -36.40 24.59
N ASP A 202 17.78 -35.92 23.42
CA ASP A 202 18.17 -34.56 22.96
C ASP A 202 17.03 -33.54 23.15
N SER A 203 15.88 -33.98 23.69
CA SER A 203 14.65 -33.17 23.77
C SER A 203 14.81 -31.92 24.64
N GLU A 204 15.53 -32.06 25.79
CA GLU A 204 15.74 -30.94 26.71
C GLU A 204 16.60 -29.83 26.08
N ASP A 205 17.75 -30.20 25.50
CA ASP A 205 18.63 -29.22 24.83
C ASP A 205 17.89 -28.48 23.70
N LEU A 206 17.11 -29.22 22.90
CA LEU A 206 16.31 -28.66 21.81
C LEU A 206 15.14 -27.78 22.31
N CYS A 207 14.52 -28.16 23.45
CA CYS A 207 13.48 -27.35 24.08
C CYS A 207 14.05 -26.00 24.56
N ARG A 208 15.18 -26.02 25.25
CA ARG A 208 15.86 -24.79 25.70
C ARG A 208 16.30 -23.93 24.53
N ALA A 209 16.82 -24.54 23.47
CA ALA A 209 17.18 -23.82 22.25
C ALA A 209 15.95 -23.15 21.58
N ALA A 210 14.79 -23.81 21.55
CA ALA A 210 13.55 -23.25 21.00
C ALA A 210 13.06 -22.06 21.83
N LEU A 211 13.16 -22.12 23.15
CA LEU A 211 12.63 -21.09 24.05
C LEU A 211 13.54 -19.85 24.16
N TRP A 212 14.87 -20.06 24.21
CA TRP A 212 15.83 -18.99 24.48
C TRP A 212 16.88 -18.77 23.37
N SER A 213 16.73 -19.41 22.21
CA SER A 213 17.74 -19.35 21.14
C SER A 213 19.12 -19.80 21.60
N ALA A 214 19.18 -20.73 22.56
CA ALA A 214 20.44 -21.29 23.05
C ALA A 214 21.12 -22.07 21.91
N SER A 215 22.46 -21.97 21.84
CA SER A 215 23.22 -22.72 20.86
C SER A 215 23.17 -24.23 21.20
N THR A 216 22.87 -25.04 20.19
CA THR A 216 22.88 -26.50 20.31
C THR A 216 23.44 -27.15 19.04
N SER A 217 24.21 -28.25 19.23
CA SER A 217 24.67 -29.09 18.12
C SER A 217 23.65 -30.16 17.71
N LYS A 218 22.48 -30.20 18.37
CA LYS A 218 21.45 -31.23 18.23
C LYS A 218 20.40 -30.91 17.16
N LEU A 219 20.52 -29.77 16.49
CA LEU A 219 19.61 -29.43 15.40
C LEU A 219 19.57 -30.53 14.34
N GLN A 220 18.38 -30.84 13.87
CA GLN A 220 18.16 -31.91 12.91
C GLN A 220 18.28 -31.37 11.49
N ARG A 221 18.90 -32.18 10.61
CA ARG A 221 19.04 -31.85 9.18
C ARG A 221 17.79 -32.30 8.39
N SER A 222 17.52 -31.55 7.33
CA SER A 222 16.51 -31.92 6.32
C SER A 222 15.09 -32.11 6.87
N LEU A 223 14.73 -31.42 7.96
CA LEU A 223 13.35 -31.41 8.41
C LEU A 223 12.49 -30.48 7.55
N PRO A 224 11.22 -30.84 7.31
CA PRO A 224 10.28 -29.93 6.66
C PRO A 224 10.01 -28.70 7.54
N VAL A 225 10.27 -27.51 7.00
CA VAL A 225 10.06 -26.24 7.73
C VAL A 225 8.71 -25.62 7.38
N GLY A 226 8.23 -25.88 6.17
CA GLY A 226 7.05 -25.24 5.63
C GLY A 226 7.22 -23.74 5.43
N GLN A 227 6.09 -23.07 5.29
CA GLN A 227 6.03 -21.64 5.05
C GLN A 227 6.47 -20.77 6.24
N PHE A 228 6.51 -21.31 7.46
CA PHE A 228 6.62 -20.54 8.71
C PHE A 228 8.01 -20.00 9.01
N LEU A 229 9.06 -20.59 8.44
CA LEU A 229 10.46 -20.21 8.68
C LEU A 229 11.23 -20.09 7.36
N PRO A 230 11.04 -19.01 6.57
CA PRO A 230 11.71 -18.85 5.26
C PRO A 230 13.23 -18.96 5.31
N GLY A 231 13.87 -18.44 6.37
CA GLY A 231 15.32 -18.51 6.56
C GLY A 231 15.84 -19.96 6.66
N GLY A 232 15.08 -20.85 7.30
CA GLY A 232 15.40 -22.29 7.37
C GLY A 232 15.23 -23.04 6.05
N ALA A 233 14.44 -22.47 5.10
CA ALA A 233 14.25 -22.99 3.75
C ALA A 233 15.17 -22.33 2.70
N GLY A 234 16.25 -21.65 3.13
CA GLY A 234 17.16 -20.92 2.26
C GLY A 234 16.69 -19.49 1.91
N GLY A 235 15.60 -19.02 2.50
CA GLY A 235 15.03 -17.69 2.29
C GLY A 235 14.15 -17.57 1.03
N ALA A 236 13.47 -16.44 0.90
CA ALA A 236 12.56 -16.17 -0.22
C ALA A 236 13.27 -16.10 -1.59
N ASN A 237 14.57 -15.79 -1.59
CA ASN A 237 15.38 -15.66 -2.81
C ASN A 237 16.22 -16.90 -3.13
N ALA A 238 16.05 -18.00 -2.39
CA ALA A 238 16.77 -19.24 -2.67
C ALA A 238 16.28 -19.82 -4.01
N GLY A 239 17.22 -20.11 -4.94
CA GLY A 239 16.92 -20.70 -6.23
C GLY A 239 16.40 -22.14 -6.13
N PRO A 240 15.77 -22.67 -7.19
CA PRO A 240 15.41 -24.08 -7.28
C PRO A 240 16.69 -24.94 -7.28
N GLY A 241 16.72 -25.97 -6.44
CA GLY A 241 17.85 -26.88 -6.37
C GLY A 241 18.83 -26.60 -5.22
N TYR A 242 18.45 -25.81 -4.24
CA TYR A 242 19.22 -25.69 -3.01
C TYR A 242 19.03 -26.95 -2.17
N ASP A 243 20.01 -27.86 -2.22
CA ASP A 243 20.25 -28.95 -1.27
C ASP A 243 20.92 -28.42 0.01
N SER A 244 20.65 -27.18 0.42
CA SER A 244 21.14 -26.69 1.69
C SER A 244 20.41 -27.42 2.80
N GLU A 245 21.12 -28.28 3.49
CA GLU A 245 20.64 -28.97 4.68
C GLU A 245 20.24 -27.93 5.73
N SER A 246 18.93 -27.64 5.82
CA SER A 246 18.43 -26.76 6.86
C SER A 246 18.53 -27.45 8.22
N LEU A 247 19.21 -26.80 9.16
CA LEU A 247 19.28 -27.24 10.56
C LEU A 247 18.06 -26.68 11.30
N LEU A 248 17.20 -27.57 11.78
CA LEU A 248 15.92 -27.20 12.37
C LEU A 248 15.74 -27.84 13.76
N ASN A 249 14.95 -27.16 14.57
CA ASN A 249 14.56 -27.62 15.88
C ASN A 249 13.15 -28.22 15.85
N PRO A 250 12.95 -29.50 16.16
CA PRO A 250 11.62 -30.11 16.20
C PRO A 250 10.66 -29.43 17.17
N TRP A 251 11.12 -28.89 18.31
CA TRP A 251 10.30 -28.14 19.25
C TRP A 251 9.75 -26.84 18.61
N ASP A 252 10.52 -26.20 17.72
CA ASP A 252 9.99 -25.03 16.98
C ASP A 252 8.76 -25.42 16.19
N PHE A 253 8.78 -26.59 15.50
CA PHE A 253 7.64 -27.05 14.72
C PHE A 253 6.45 -27.45 15.61
N ILE A 254 6.69 -28.12 16.72
CA ILE A 254 5.64 -28.47 17.67
C ILE A 254 4.95 -27.22 18.20
N LEU A 255 5.71 -26.25 18.70
CA LEU A 255 5.17 -25.06 19.32
C LEU A 255 4.49 -24.15 18.29
N LEU A 256 5.05 -23.96 17.07
CA LEU A 256 4.37 -23.13 16.06
C LEU A 256 3.01 -23.71 15.65
N MET A 257 2.88 -25.04 15.56
CA MET A 257 1.61 -25.68 15.24
C MET A 257 0.58 -25.50 16.37
N GLU A 258 0.98 -25.60 17.62
CA GLU A 258 0.13 -25.32 18.77
C GLU A 258 -0.32 -23.84 18.81
N GLY A 259 0.56 -22.90 18.43
CA GLY A 259 0.24 -21.48 18.37
C GLY A 259 -0.69 -21.11 17.20
N ALA A 260 -0.57 -21.81 16.07
CA ALA A 260 -1.42 -21.60 14.91
C ALA A 260 -2.91 -21.85 15.19
N LEU A 261 -3.22 -22.64 16.22
CA LEU A 261 -4.59 -22.93 16.64
C LEU A 261 -5.37 -21.70 17.13
N LEU A 262 -4.70 -20.62 17.50
CA LEU A 262 -5.37 -19.35 17.85
C LEU A 262 -5.93 -18.58 16.63
N PHE A 263 -5.56 -18.98 15.42
CA PHE A 263 -6.04 -18.36 14.18
C PHE A 263 -7.30 -19.05 13.63
N GLY A 264 -8.22 -19.44 14.52
CA GLY A 264 -9.51 -19.99 14.11
C GLY A 264 -10.26 -19.05 13.15
N ALA A 265 -10.69 -19.58 12.02
CA ALA A 265 -11.42 -18.82 11.01
C ALA A 265 -12.93 -18.97 11.17
N ALA A 266 -13.67 -17.98 10.68
CA ALA A 266 -15.12 -17.94 10.72
C ALA A 266 -15.74 -17.63 9.37
N VAL A 267 -17.04 -17.92 9.21
CA VAL A 267 -17.83 -17.50 8.04
C VAL A 267 -18.48 -16.16 8.33
N THR A 268 -18.25 -15.17 7.49
CA THR A 268 -19.02 -13.93 7.47
C THR A 268 -20.06 -14.03 6.35
N LYS A 269 -21.33 -13.94 6.69
CA LYS A 269 -22.44 -13.99 5.72
C LYS A 269 -23.06 -12.60 5.59
N ARG A 270 -23.25 -12.13 4.34
CA ARG A 270 -24.06 -10.94 4.08
C ARG A 270 -25.53 -11.30 4.26
N LEU A 271 -26.37 -10.33 4.61
CA LEU A 271 -27.83 -10.53 4.80
C LEU A 271 -28.58 -10.92 3.49
N GLN A 272 -27.90 -11.07 2.38
CA GLN A 272 -28.50 -11.53 1.12
C GLN A 272 -28.62 -13.06 1.10
N VAL A 273 -29.80 -13.56 0.79
CA VAL A 273 -30.17 -14.99 0.84
C VAL A 273 -29.26 -15.88 -0.03
N ALA A 274 -28.67 -15.36 -1.10
CA ALA A 274 -27.82 -16.08 -2.04
C ALA A 274 -26.30 -15.99 -1.76
N ASP A 275 -25.86 -15.37 -0.65
CA ASP A 275 -24.43 -15.26 -0.36
C ASP A 275 -23.91 -16.57 0.26
N PRO A 276 -22.97 -17.28 -0.37
CA PRO A 276 -22.40 -18.52 0.16
C PRO A 276 -21.59 -18.33 1.44
N GLY A 277 -21.39 -17.08 1.86
CA GLY A 277 -20.52 -16.71 2.97
C GLY A 277 -19.05 -16.59 2.54
N ALA A 278 -18.35 -15.63 3.14
CA ALA A 278 -16.93 -15.40 2.92
C ALA A 278 -16.11 -15.84 4.12
N LEU A 279 -14.97 -16.46 3.85
CA LEU A 279 -13.96 -16.76 4.87
C LEU A 279 -13.46 -15.48 5.53
N SER A 280 -13.49 -15.45 6.84
CA SER A 280 -12.82 -14.44 7.67
C SER A 280 -11.80 -15.13 8.57
N SER A 281 -10.53 -14.82 8.39
CA SER A 281 -9.44 -15.27 9.27
C SER A 281 -8.86 -14.07 10.00
N PRO A 282 -8.46 -14.22 11.27
CA PRO A 282 -7.94 -13.11 12.08
C PRO A 282 -6.81 -12.36 11.38
N PHE A 283 -6.95 -11.02 11.31
CA PHE A 283 -5.93 -10.13 10.77
C PHE A 283 -5.38 -10.50 9.39
N THR A 284 -6.17 -11.24 8.60
CA THR A 284 -5.77 -11.73 7.27
C THR A 284 -6.55 -11.00 6.20
N VAL A 285 -5.83 -10.50 5.18
CA VAL A 285 -6.38 -9.77 4.05
C VAL A 285 -5.79 -10.28 2.73
N ARG A 286 -6.41 -9.94 1.61
CA ARG A 286 -5.85 -10.25 0.30
C ARG A 286 -4.53 -9.50 0.13
N SER A 287 -3.58 -10.13 -0.55
CA SER A 287 -2.34 -9.45 -0.91
C SER A 287 -2.62 -8.27 -1.82
N SER A 288 -1.98 -7.14 -1.54
CA SER A 288 -1.99 -5.96 -2.42
C SER A 288 -0.83 -5.97 -3.42
N MET A 289 0.10 -6.93 -3.32
CA MET A 289 1.36 -6.96 -4.08
C MET A 289 2.26 -5.73 -3.85
N ALA A 290 1.82 -4.76 -3.07
CA ALA A 290 2.58 -3.57 -2.73
C ALA A 290 3.51 -3.80 -1.54
N GLY A 291 4.74 -3.31 -1.64
CA GLY A 291 5.75 -3.46 -0.58
C GLY A 291 6.49 -4.80 -0.60
N TYR A 292 6.29 -5.64 -1.62
CA TYR A 292 7.14 -6.81 -1.88
C TYR A 292 8.40 -6.35 -2.62
N SER A 293 9.56 -6.77 -2.15
CA SER A 293 10.85 -6.43 -2.76
C SER A 293 11.12 -7.16 -4.08
N SER A 294 10.29 -8.13 -4.45
CA SER A 294 10.43 -8.85 -5.71
C SER A 294 9.98 -8.01 -6.89
N ALA A 295 10.85 -7.91 -7.88
CA ALA A 295 10.59 -7.20 -9.14
C ALA A 295 9.81 -8.06 -10.16
N ALA A 296 9.51 -9.33 -9.86
CA ALA A 296 8.84 -10.22 -10.79
C ALA A 296 7.35 -9.91 -10.90
N PRO A 297 6.85 -9.59 -12.11
CA PRO A 297 5.44 -9.26 -12.29
C PRO A 297 4.48 -10.44 -12.06
N ASN A 298 5.01 -11.64 -11.86
CA ASN A 298 4.27 -12.90 -11.72
C ASN A 298 4.28 -13.47 -10.29
N ASP A 299 4.85 -12.79 -9.30
CA ASP A 299 4.82 -13.27 -7.92
C ASP A 299 3.38 -13.30 -7.43
N LYS A 300 2.86 -14.51 -7.28
CA LYS A 300 1.54 -14.74 -6.71
C LYS A 300 1.67 -14.79 -5.19
N ALA A 301 0.96 -13.92 -4.51
CA ALA A 301 0.82 -14.00 -3.07
C ALA A 301 -0.61 -14.47 -2.73
N ARG A 302 -0.72 -15.47 -1.85
CA ARG A 302 -2.00 -16.02 -1.41
C ARG A 302 -2.78 -15.01 -0.59
N ALA A 303 -2.11 -14.38 0.38
CA ALA A 303 -2.68 -13.42 1.32
C ALA A 303 -1.58 -12.67 2.08
N GLU A 304 -1.99 -11.72 2.90
CA GLU A 304 -1.17 -11.09 3.92
C GLU A 304 -1.80 -11.30 5.29
N ILE A 305 -0.97 -11.57 6.28
CA ILE A 305 -1.37 -11.60 7.68
C ILE A 305 -0.66 -10.49 8.45
N TRP A 306 -1.40 -9.77 9.28
CA TRP A 306 -0.92 -8.68 10.09
C TRP A 306 -0.94 -9.12 11.55
N LEU A 307 0.19 -9.59 12.06
CA LEU A 307 0.34 -10.17 13.39
C LEU A 307 0.30 -9.07 14.45
N PRO A 308 -0.70 -9.05 15.35
CA PRO A 308 -0.82 -8.01 16.36
C PRO A 308 0.25 -8.13 17.44
N LEU A 309 0.82 -7.01 17.83
CA LEU A 309 1.76 -6.89 18.96
C LEU A 309 1.11 -6.00 20.02
N TRP A 310 1.10 -6.46 21.25
CA TRP A 310 0.54 -5.78 22.41
C TRP A 310 1.57 -5.72 23.54
N GLU A 311 1.69 -4.58 24.18
CA GLU A 311 2.70 -4.32 25.22
C GLU A 311 2.17 -4.51 26.64
N LYS A 312 0.86 -4.58 26.82
CA LYS A 312 0.23 -4.79 28.13
C LYS A 312 0.01 -6.27 28.37
N PRO A 313 0.30 -6.78 29.59
CA PRO A 313 0.08 -8.18 29.92
C PRO A 313 -1.37 -8.60 29.69
N ALA A 314 -1.62 -9.49 28.73
CA ALA A 314 -2.92 -9.99 28.34
C ALA A 314 -3.07 -11.49 28.68
N THR A 315 -4.27 -11.89 29.12
CA THR A 315 -4.66 -13.28 29.32
C THR A 315 -4.98 -13.96 27.99
N LEU A 316 -5.02 -15.28 27.98
CA LEU A 316 -5.44 -16.07 26.81
C LEU A 316 -6.88 -15.71 26.38
N ALA A 317 -7.79 -15.46 27.35
CA ALA A 317 -9.16 -15.09 27.03
C ALA A 317 -9.25 -13.73 26.32
N GLU A 318 -8.50 -12.73 26.79
CA GLU A 318 -8.39 -11.42 26.11
C GLU A 318 -7.83 -11.55 24.69
N LEU A 319 -6.82 -12.40 24.50
CA LEU A 319 -6.28 -12.66 23.16
C LEU A 319 -7.27 -13.40 22.26
N LYS A 320 -8.00 -14.40 22.78
CA LYS A 320 -9.05 -15.08 22.01
C LYS A 320 -10.13 -14.09 21.54
N MET A 321 -10.50 -13.09 22.37
CA MET A 321 -11.39 -12.01 21.99
C MET A 321 -10.75 -11.16 20.87
N LEU A 322 -9.51 -10.69 21.07
CA LEU A 322 -8.79 -9.90 20.06
C LEU A 322 -8.71 -10.63 18.72
N PHE A 323 -8.40 -11.91 18.72
CA PHE A 323 -8.31 -12.73 17.50
C PHE A 323 -9.68 -13.01 16.88
N SER A 324 -10.74 -13.22 17.68
CA SER A 324 -12.11 -13.40 17.16
C SER A 324 -12.66 -12.13 16.52
N GLU A 325 -12.31 -10.96 17.07
CA GLU A 325 -12.67 -9.67 16.51
C GLU A 325 -11.74 -9.26 15.37
N GLY A 326 -10.56 -9.79 15.25
CA GLY A 326 -9.40 -9.57 14.37
C GLY A 326 -9.65 -8.86 13.04
N ARG A 327 -10.41 -7.76 13.08
CA ARG A 327 -10.87 -6.97 11.94
C ARG A 327 -10.20 -5.60 11.96
N SER A 328 -9.84 -5.14 10.80
CA SER A 328 -9.46 -3.75 10.57
C SER A 328 -10.50 -3.08 9.69
N GLN A 329 -10.78 -1.80 9.94
CA GLN A 329 -11.78 -1.05 9.22
C GLN A 329 -11.21 0.26 8.69
N VAL A 330 -11.52 0.59 7.45
CA VAL A 330 -11.28 1.90 6.85
C VAL A 330 -12.63 2.61 6.77
N GLY A 331 -12.79 3.66 7.57
CA GLY A 331 -14.09 4.30 7.72
C GLY A 331 -15.13 3.32 8.26
N ARG A 332 -16.15 3.00 7.43
CA ARG A 332 -17.22 2.04 7.79
C ARG A 332 -17.11 0.69 7.08
N ARG A 333 -16.06 0.47 6.31
CA ARG A 333 -15.89 -0.79 5.57
C ARG A 333 -14.73 -1.63 6.10
N PRO A 334 -14.84 -2.97 6.12
CA PRO A 334 -13.72 -3.83 6.48
C PRO A 334 -12.58 -3.70 5.46
N SER A 335 -11.35 -3.85 5.93
CA SER A 335 -10.15 -3.89 5.10
C SER A 335 -10.18 -5.11 4.17
N ARG A 336 -9.90 -4.91 2.88
CA ARG A 336 -9.95 -5.95 1.86
C ARG A 336 -8.56 -6.45 1.47
N ASN A 337 -7.56 -5.60 1.62
CA ASN A 337 -6.18 -5.86 1.22
C ASN A 337 -5.19 -5.16 2.16
N GLY A 338 -3.89 -5.37 1.96
CA GLY A 338 -2.83 -4.81 2.80
C GLY A 338 -2.80 -3.27 2.83
N VAL A 339 -3.17 -2.60 1.74
CA VAL A 339 -3.26 -1.14 1.69
C VAL A 339 -4.40 -0.63 2.57
N ASP A 340 -5.58 -1.26 2.50
CA ASP A 340 -6.70 -0.95 3.39
C ASP A 340 -6.32 -1.19 4.85
N PHE A 341 -5.58 -2.28 5.14
CA PHE A 341 -5.13 -2.58 6.50
C PHE A 341 -4.18 -1.51 7.04
N ALA A 342 -3.20 -1.08 6.24
CA ALA A 342 -2.30 0.01 6.61
C ALA A 342 -3.05 1.33 6.88
N ARG A 343 -4.08 1.65 6.07
CA ARG A 343 -4.95 2.81 6.31
C ARG A 343 -5.75 2.67 7.60
N ALA A 344 -6.26 1.47 7.90
CA ALA A 344 -6.95 1.21 9.14
C ALA A 344 -6.04 1.43 10.36
N ILE A 345 -4.78 0.98 10.31
CA ILE A 345 -3.79 1.25 11.36
C ILE A 345 -3.60 2.77 11.55
N ALA A 346 -3.38 3.50 10.46
CA ALA A 346 -3.13 4.93 10.50
C ALA A 346 -4.34 5.76 10.98
N THR A 347 -5.56 5.27 10.78
CA THR A 347 -6.80 5.96 11.18
C THR A 347 -7.43 5.39 12.46
N LEU A 348 -6.68 4.54 13.20
CA LEU A 348 -7.14 3.84 14.41
C LEU A 348 -8.42 3.00 14.21
N GLY A 349 -8.62 2.47 13.02
CA GLY A 349 -9.66 1.50 12.71
C GLY A 349 -9.29 0.06 13.12
N VAL A 350 -8.42 -0.09 14.12
CA VAL A 350 -7.95 -1.34 14.73
C VAL A 350 -8.15 -1.30 16.24
N ASP A 351 -8.02 -2.47 16.88
CA ASP A 351 -8.21 -2.58 18.32
C ASP A 351 -7.18 -1.75 19.11
N ARG A 352 -7.65 -1.03 20.14
CA ARG A 352 -6.82 -0.13 20.95
C ARG A 352 -5.79 -0.84 21.84
N GLY A 353 -5.93 -2.14 22.05
CA GLY A 353 -4.96 -2.96 22.79
C GLY A 353 -3.69 -3.27 22.01
N ILE A 354 -3.66 -3.02 20.71
CA ILE A 354 -2.54 -3.34 19.83
C ILE A 354 -1.63 -2.12 19.69
N SER A 355 -0.33 -2.29 19.96
CA SER A 355 0.70 -1.25 19.81
C SER A 355 1.33 -1.21 18.42
N ALA A 356 1.45 -2.37 17.78
CA ALA A 356 2.00 -2.50 16.43
C ALA A 356 1.50 -3.77 15.75
N PHE A 357 1.74 -3.85 14.43
CA PHE A 357 1.57 -5.07 13.65
C PHE A 357 2.88 -5.47 12.98
N GLN A 358 3.16 -6.77 12.96
CA GLN A 358 4.17 -7.35 12.07
C GLN A 358 3.46 -7.83 10.80
N ARG A 359 3.73 -7.19 9.67
CA ARG A 359 3.17 -7.56 8.37
C ARG A 359 3.93 -8.72 7.78
N VAL A 360 3.21 -9.76 7.34
CA VAL A 360 3.77 -10.97 6.72
C VAL A 360 2.99 -11.29 5.45
N GLY A 361 3.67 -11.53 4.35
CA GLY A 361 3.07 -11.94 3.08
C GLY A 361 3.36 -13.40 2.77
N PHE A 362 2.35 -14.14 2.33
CA PHE A 362 2.52 -15.51 1.82
C PHE A 362 2.85 -15.49 0.34
N ILE A 363 4.14 -15.49 0.03
CA ILE A 363 4.67 -15.41 -1.34
C ILE A 363 4.85 -16.81 -1.92
N GLU A 364 4.34 -17.01 -3.14
CA GLU A 364 4.49 -18.29 -3.85
C GLU A 364 5.96 -18.55 -4.24
N ARG A 365 6.44 -19.74 -3.91
CA ARG A 365 7.76 -20.21 -4.30
C ARG A 365 7.61 -21.36 -5.31
N ASN A 366 8.17 -21.19 -6.51
CA ASN A 366 8.26 -22.25 -7.54
C ASN A 366 6.91 -22.93 -7.90
N GLY A 367 5.78 -22.22 -7.77
CA GLY A 367 4.46 -22.72 -8.12
C GLY A 367 3.91 -23.84 -7.22
N GLN A 368 4.57 -24.15 -6.09
CA GLN A 368 4.20 -25.31 -5.27
C GLN A 368 4.00 -25.04 -3.78
N ALA A 369 4.66 -24.03 -3.23
CA ALA A 369 4.61 -23.73 -1.79
C ALA A 369 4.64 -22.21 -1.57
N TYR A 370 4.11 -21.77 -0.41
CA TYR A 370 4.13 -20.37 -0.01
C TYR A 370 5.08 -20.18 1.16
N LEU A 371 5.83 -19.07 1.15
CA LEU A 371 6.70 -18.66 2.25
C LEU A 371 6.12 -17.44 2.95
N ALA A 372 6.08 -17.48 4.26
CA ALA A 372 5.66 -16.37 5.11
C ALA A 372 6.80 -15.35 5.23
N THR A 373 6.88 -14.43 4.28
CA THR A 373 7.94 -13.43 4.20
C THR A 373 7.57 -12.20 5.02
N PRO A 374 8.43 -11.75 5.96
CA PRO A 374 8.19 -10.53 6.72
C PRO A 374 8.27 -9.30 5.81
N LEU A 375 7.28 -8.41 5.93
CA LEU A 375 7.15 -7.18 5.14
C LEU A 375 7.31 -5.91 6.01
N GLY A 376 7.78 -6.07 7.24
CA GLY A 376 8.09 -4.99 8.17
C GLY A 376 7.05 -4.76 9.25
N ARG A 377 7.45 -3.94 10.22
CA ARG A 377 6.64 -3.56 11.39
C ARG A 377 5.89 -2.26 11.14
N TRP A 378 4.66 -2.20 11.66
CA TRP A 378 3.73 -1.08 11.51
C TRP A 378 3.22 -0.64 12.89
N PRO A 379 3.75 0.45 13.46
CA PRO A 379 3.24 0.96 14.73
C PRO A 379 1.82 1.52 14.56
N VAL A 380 0.97 1.29 15.54
CA VAL A 380 -0.39 1.87 15.60
C VAL A 380 -0.27 3.31 16.06
N GLN A 381 -0.38 4.23 15.11
CA GLN A 381 -0.28 5.67 15.37
C GLN A 381 -1.32 6.42 14.56
N ALA A 382 -2.04 7.32 15.22
CA ALA A 382 -3.04 8.16 14.57
C ALA A 382 -2.41 9.11 13.55
N ARG A 383 -2.91 9.08 12.33
CA ARG A 383 -2.59 9.98 11.21
C ARG A 383 -3.88 10.38 10.51
N PRO A 384 -4.62 11.35 11.05
CA PRO A 384 -5.93 11.71 10.52
C PRO A 384 -5.90 12.22 9.07
N GLU A 385 -4.77 12.75 8.62
CA GLU A 385 -4.53 13.17 7.24
C GLU A 385 -4.69 12.03 6.24
N VAL A 386 -4.45 10.78 6.63
CA VAL A 386 -4.63 9.59 5.77
C VAL A 386 -6.07 9.44 5.28
N ASN A 387 -7.06 10.03 5.99
CA ASN A 387 -8.44 10.08 5.51
C ASN A 387 -8.63 10.90 4.22
N LEU A 388 -7.64 11.69 3.79
CA LEU A 388 -7.67 12.34 2.48
C LEU A 388 -7.69 11.33 1.33
N ILE A 389 -7.12 10.15 1.53
CA ILE A 389 -7.09 9.07 0.53
C ILE A 389 -8.51 8.59 0.18
N ASP A 390 -9.51 8.84 1.03
CA ASP A 390 -10.92 8.51 0.75
C ASP A 390 -11.43 9.19 -0.53
N ASP A 391 -10.85 10.34 -0.93
CA ASP A 391 -11.20 11.05 -2.16
C ASP A 391 -11.04 10.17 -3.41
N ILE A 392 -10.12 9.22 -3.39
CA ILE A 392 -9.83 8.35 -4.53
C ILE A 392 -10.37 6.93 -4.40
N ASP A 393 -11.02 6.55 -3.31
CA ASP A 393 -11.40 5.15 -3.01
C ASP A 393 -12.21 4.49 -4.14
N LEU A 394 -13.28 5.12 -4.56
CA LEU A 394 -14.15 4.58 -5.62
C LEU A 394 -13.43 4.49 -6.98
N TRP A 395 -12.61 5.48 -7.27
CA TRP A 395 -11.79 5.49 -8.48
C TRP A 395 -10.72 4.41 -8.42
N LEU A 396 -10.02 4.27 -7.29
CA LEU A 396 -8.97 3.28 -7.09
C LEU A 396 -9.50 1.84 -7.17
N ASP A 397 -10.68 1.56 -6.63
CA ASP A 397 -11.32 0.24 -6.74
C ASP A 397 -11.61 -0.12 -8.20
N ARG A 398 -12.09 0.82 -9.01
CA ARG A 398 -12.32 0.63 -10.45
C ARG A 398 -11.01 0.46 -11.21
N PHE A 399 -10.03 1.31 -10.92
CA PHE A 399 -8.69 1.26 -11.53
C PHE A 399 -7.99 -0.07 -11.21
N ARG A 400 -8.10 -0.56 -9.96
CA ARG A 400 -7.58 -1.86 -9.54
C ARG A 400 -8.24 -3.00 -10.33
N SER A 401 -9.57 -3.02 -10.41
CA SER A 401 -10.30 -4.05 -11.14
C SER A 401 -9.91 -4.10 -12.62
N PHE A 402 -9.71 -2.95 -13.23
CA PHE A 402 -9.25 -2.84 -14.61
C PHE A 402 -7.78 -3.30 -14.76
N SER A 403 -6.90 -2.86 -13.86
CA SER A 403 -5.44 -3.10 -13.97
C SER A 403 -5.05 -4.56 -13.84
N VAL A 404 -5.86 -5.40 -13.15
CA VAL A 404 -5.62 -6.84 -12.99
C VAL A 404 -6.32 -7.71 -14.03
N ALA A 405 -7.14 -7.13 -14.91
CA ALA A 405 -7.84 -7.88 -15.94
C ALA A 405 -6.87 -8.42 -17.01
N SER A 406 -7.09 -9.67 -17.46
CA SER A 406 -6.17 -10.44 -18.30
C SER A 406 -5.76 -9.78 -19.62
N ARG A 407 -6.53 -8.82 -20.13
CA ARG A 407 -6.27 -8.10 -21.38
C ARG A 407 -5.74 -6.68 -21.20
N THR A 408 -5.45 -6.28 -19.96
CA THR A 408 -4.96 -4.93 -19.67
C THR A 408 -3.44 -4.86 -19.84
N PRO A 409 -2.89 -3.79 -20.47
CA PRO A 409 -1.45 -3.61 -20.60
C PRO A 409 -0.75 -3.58 -19.23
N ALA A 410 0.43 -4.18 -19.14
CA ALA A 410 1.22 -4.26 -17.90
C ALA A 410 1.58 -2.87 -17.30
N SER A 411 1.56 -1.80 -18.11
CA SER A 411 1.77 -0.43 -17.65
C SER A 411 0.75 0.01 -16.61
N PHE A 412 -0.53 -0.38 -16.74
CA PHE A 412 -1.56 -0.09 -15.74
C PHE A 412 -1.31 -0.82 -14.42
N GLY A 413 -0.86 -2.07 -14.48
CA GLY A 413 -0.46 -2.82 -13.27
C GLY A 413 0.72 -2.17 -12.54
N ARG A 414 1.68 -1.58 -13.28
CA ARG A 414 2.76 -0.79 -12.68
C ARG A 414 2.25 0.48 -12.02
N CYS A 415 1.37 1.23 -12.69
CA CYS A 415 0.76 2.43 -12.09
C CYS A 415 -0.01 2.08 -10.82
N LEU A 416 -0.81 1.01 -10.82
CA LEU A 416 -1.52 0.54 -9.63
C LEU A 416 -0.54 0.23 -8.48
N ARG A 417 0.53 -0.52 -8.77
CA ARG A 417 1.55 -0.83 -7.77
C ARG A 417 2.20 0.42 -7.19
N ASN A 418 2.54 1.40 -8.04
CA ASN A 418 3.14 2.66 -7.60
C ASN A 418 2.19 3.44 -6.68
N ILE A 419 0.90 3.49 -7.00
CA ILE A 419 -0.12 4.12 -6.13
C ILE A 419 -0.19 3.38 -4.79
N GLU A 420 -0.30 2.06 -4.80
CA GLU A 420 -0.41 1.26 -3.57
C GLU A 420 0.84 1.38 -2.68
N VAL A 421 2.03 1.38 -3.27
CA VAL A 421 3.30 1.63 -2.55
C VAL A 421 3.33 3.04 -1.95
N ALA A 422 2.88 4.04 -2.70
CA ALA A 422 2.84 5.41 -2.21
C ALA A 422 1.82 5.57 -1.06
N ILE A 423 0.65 4.94 -1.14
CA ILE A 423 -0.33 4.91 -0.03
C ILE A 423 0.28 4.26 1.21
N LEU A 424 0.98 3.13 1.06
CA LEU A 424 1.69 2.49 2.18
C LEU A 424 2.73 3.44 2.77
N GLY A 425 3.47 4.18 1.94
CA GLY A 425 4.41 5.21 2.38
C GLY A 425 3.74 6.29 3.25
N VAL A 426 2.62 6.85 2.77
CA VAL A 426 1.84 7.85 3.52
C VAL A 426 1.30 7.27 4.85
N CYS A 427 0.80 6.03 4.85
CA CYS A 427 0.33 5.39 6.08
C CYS A 427 1.43 5.14 7.10
N LYS A 428 2.65 4.87 6.64
CA LYS A 428 3.80 4.60 7.50
C LYS A 428 4.44 5.88 8.03
N ASP A 429 4.57 6.89 7.16
CA ASP A 429 5.29 8.14 7.43
C ASP A 429 4.68 9.25 6.56
N ALA A 430 3.72 9.98 7.08
CA ALA A 430 2.94 10.98 6.35
C ALA A 430 3.73 12.27 6.06
N THR A 431 4.98 12.17 5.63
CA THR A 431 5.82 13.30 5.23
C THR A 431 5.39 13.90 3.89
N ALA A 432 5.75 15.14 3.63
CA ALA A 432 5.49 15.82 2.35
C ALA A 432 6.03 15.01 1.16
N THR A 433 7.20 14.40 1.29
CA THR A 433 7.80 13.53 0.28
C THR A 433 6.90 12.33 -0.05
N GLN A 434 6.29 11.69 0.95
CA GLN A 434 5.39 10.55 0.71
C GLN A 434 4.08 11.00 0.04
N TRP A 435 3.53 12.14 0.45
CA TRP A 435 2.37 12.72 -0.20
C TRP A 435 2.64 13.10 -1.65
N GLN A 436 3.83 13.70 -1.95
CA GLN A 436 4.23 13.97 -3.33
C GLN A 436 4.34 12.71 -4.16
N ARG A 437 4.93 11.63 -3.62
CA ARG A 437 4.98 10.33 -4.31
C ARG A 437 3.58 9.82 -4.67
N LEU A 438 2.61 10.00 -3.76
CA LEU A 438 1.23 9.61 -4.04
C LEU A 438 0.61 10.50 -5.13
N VAL A 439 0.78 11.81 -5.05
CA VAL A 439 0.32 12.77 -6.08
C VAL A 439 0.91 12.43 -7.45
N ILE A 440 2.22 12.19 -7.52
CA ILE A 440 2.93 11.81 -8.75
C ILE A 440 2.41 10.47 -9.29
N ALA A 441 2.25 9.45 -8.43
CA ALA A 441 1.75 8.14 -8.85
C ALA A 441 0.32 8.21 -9.41
N LEU A 442 -0.54 9.05 -8.83
CA LEU A 442 -1.89 9.32 -9.34
C LEU A 442 -1.84 10.03 -10.70
N GLY A 443 -1.00 11.05 -10.83
CA GLY A 443 -0.77 11.77 -12.09
C GLY A 443 -0.27 10.87 -13.21
N GLU A 444 0.67 9.97 -12.93
CA GLU A 444 1.18 8.99 -13.90
C GLU A 444 0.09 7.99 -14.33
N ALA A 445 -0.77 7.56 -13.41
CA ALA A 445 -1.92 6.71 -13.77
C ALA A 445 -2.88 7.45 -14.71
N GLU A 446 -3.17 8.72 -14.46
CA GLU A 446 -3.99 9.55 -15.35
C GLU A 446 -3.34 9.74 -16.70
N ARG A 447 -2.03 10.05 -16.73
CA ARG A 447 -1.24 10.14 -17.98
C ARG A 447 -1.29 8.85 -18.78
N GLN A 448 -1.20 7.68 -18.11
CA GLN A 448 -1.32 6.38 -18.77
C GLN A 448 -2.73 6.14 -19.34
N MET A 449 -3.78 6.61 -18.68
CA MET A 449 -5.15 6.52 -19.19
C MET A 449 -5.35 7.39 -20.46
N VAL A 450 -4.74 8.57 -20.51
CA VAL A 450 -4.81 9.47 -21.66
C VAL A 450 -4.13 8.89 -22.90
N LYS A 451 -3.10 8.06 -22.76
CA LYS A 451 -2.46 7.35 -23.89
C LYS A 451 -3.40 6.35 -24.59
N SER A 452 -4.49 5.94 -23.92
CA SER A 452 -5.48 5.00 -24.48
C SER A 452 -6.91 5.40 -24.09
N PRO A 453 -7.38 6.59 -24.46
CA PRO A 453 -8.59 7.18 -23.91
C PRO A 453 -9.86 6.40 -24.29
N LYS A 454 -9.93 5.83 -25.50
CA LYS A 454 -11.05 4.98 -25.93
C LYS A 454 -11.17 3.73 -25.06
N ARG A 455 -10.07 2.98 -24.86
CA ARG A 455 -10.05 1.79 -23.99
C ARG A 455 -10.46 2.13 -22.56
N THR A 456 -9.98 3.25 -22.04
CA THR A 456 -10.29 3.73 -20.70
C THR A 456 -11.77 4.03 -20.55
N LYS A 457 -12.38 4.73 -21.52
CA LYS A 457 -13.82 5.03 -21.56
C LYS A 457 -14.65 3.76 -21.68
N ASP A 458 -14.29 2.82 -22.57
CA ASP A 458 -15.01 1.57 -22.80
C ASP A 458 -15.06 0.69 -21.54
N ASN A 459 -14.04 0.79 -20.68
CA ASN A 459 -13.98 0.09 -19.39
C ASN A 459 -14.53 0.93 -18.21
N ARG A 460 -15.26 2.00 -18.48
CA ARG A 460 -15.93 2.87 -17.49
C ARG A 460 -14.97 3.49 -16.47
N LEU A 461 -13.70 3.68 -16.82
CA LEU A 461 -12.78 4.47 -16.02
C LEU A 461 -13.06 5.97 -16.29
N SER A 462 -13.01 6.75 -15.23
CA SER A 462 -13.06 8.22 -15.29
C SER A 462 -11.66 8.80 -15.06
N PRO A 463 -11.41 10.04 -15.46
CA PRO A 463 -10.26 10.79 -14.95
C PRO A 463 -10.23 10.78 -13.41
N LEU A 464 -9.10 11.13 -12.82
CA LEU A 464 -8.99 11.26 -11.36
C LEU A 464 -10.12 12.14 -10.80
N PRO A 465 -10.72 11.76 -9.68
CA PRO A 465 -11.72 12.59 -9.01
C PRO A 465 -11.09 13.91 -8.55
N ARG A 466 -11.94 14.87 -8.17
CA ARG A 466 -11.47 16.11 -7.55
C ARG A 466 -10.98 15.81 -6.12
N LEU A 467 -9.73 16.15 -5.85
CA LEU A 467 -9.09 15.98 -4.54
C LEU A 467 -9.35 17.23 -3.67
N ARG A 468 -9.56 17.02 -2.37
CA ARG A 468 -9.72 18.14 -1.43
C ARG A 468 -8.50 19.05 -1.42
N PRO A 469 -8.66 20.39 -1.23
CA PRO A 469 -7.54 21.31 -1.14
C PRO A 469 -6.49 20.96 -0.07
N ASP A 470 -6.89 20.25 0.98
CA ASP A 470 -5.99 19.83 2.06
C ASP A 470 -4.80 18.98 1.58
N TRP A 471 -4.91 18.30 0.43
CA TRP A 471 -3.78 17.60 -0.18
C TRP A 471 -2.59 18.52 -0.43
N LEU A 472 -2.82 19.78 -0.77
CA LEU A 472 -1.75 20.77 -0.98
C LEU A 472 -0.92 20.95 0.29
N LYS A 473 -1.58 21.09 1.45
CA LYS A 473 -0.91 21.30 2.73
C LYS A 473 0.06 20.18 3.08
N TYR A 474 -0.32 18.93 2.80
CA TYR A 474 0.50 17.78 3.16
C TYR A 474 1.56 17.42 2.10
N ALA A 475 1.32 17.78 0.83
CA ALA A 475 2.27 17.52 -0.26
C ALA A 475 3.29 18.66 -0.45
N ASP A 476 3.10 19.82 0.16
CA ASP A 476 4.02 20.94 0.04
C ASP A 476 5.30 20.68 0.83
N ASP A 477 6.41 20.52 0.11
CA ASP A 477 7.77 20.38 0.67
C ASP A 477 8.54 21.71 0.70
N GLY A 478 7.88 22.82 0.36
CA GLY A 478 8.49 24.13 0.24
C GLY A 478 9.39 24.29 -1.00
N SER A 479 9.42 23.30 -1.93
CA SER A 479 10.25 23.38 -3.13
C SER A 479 9.64 24.32 -4.19
N PRO A 480 10.47 24.98 -5.01
CA PRO A 480 9.99 25.77 -6.13
C PRO A 480 9.25 24.92 -7.17
N GLU A 481 9.64 23.67 -7.39
CA GLU A 481 8.97 22.74 -8.27
C GLU A 481 7.51 22.52 -7.86
N PHE A 482 7.26 22.29 -6.56
CA PHE A 482 5.91 22.12 -6.04
C PHE A 482 5.08 23.39 -6.20
N ARG A 483 5.60 24.56 -5.80
CA ARG A 483 4.88 25.83 -5.90
C ARG A 483 4.54 26.20 -7.34
N LEU A 484 5.48 26.02 -8.28
CA LEU A 484 5.24 26.28 -9.71
C LEU A 484 4.25 25.29 -10.31
N ALA A 485 4.33 24.00 -9.96
CA ALA A 485 3.38 22.99 -10.40
C ALA A 485 1.95 23.29 -9.89
N ALA A 486 1.82 23.67 -8.62
CA ALA A 486 0.54 24.08 -8.04
C ALA A 486 -0.03 25.34 -8.71
N SER A 487 0.81 26.32 -8.97
CA SER A 487 0.43 27.54 -9.69
C SER A 487 -0.10 27.22 -11.09
N LEU A 488 0.60 26.41 -11.90
CA LEU A 488 0.14 25.97 -13.21
C LEU A 488 -1.17 25.17 -13.13
N ALA A 489 -1.26 24.20 -12.22
CA ALA A 489 -2.45 23.37 -12.05
C ALA A 489 -3.70 24.19 -11.69
N SER A 490 -3.51 25.34 -11.04
CA SER A 490 -4.57 26.24 -10.61
C SER A 490 -5.10 27.19 -11.70
N ILE A 491 -4.51 27.16 -12.90
CA ILE A 491 -4.97 27.97 -14.05
C ILE A 491 -6.37 27.54 -14.45
N TYR A 492 -7.28 28.51 -14.50
CA TYR A 492 -8.68 28.28 -14.85
C TYR A 492 -9.27 29.45 -15.64
N ASP A 493 -10.10 29.12 -16.60
CA ASP A 493 -10.94 30.05 -17.32
C ASP A 493 -12.38 29.52 -17.41
N ALA A 494 -13.39 30.41 -17.34
CA ALA A 494 -14.78 29.99 -17.28
C ALA A 494 -15.24 29.26 -18.57
N LYS A 495 -14.70 29.63 -19.75
CA LYS A 495 -15.06 29.04 -21.05
C LYS A 495 -14.13 27.90 -21.46
N LEU A 496 -12.81 28.06 -21.24
CA LEU A 496 -11.81 27.07 -21.63
C LEU A 496 -11.57 26.00 -20.56
N GLY A 497 -12.02 26.26 -19.32
CA GLY A 497 -11.82 25.37 -18.19
C GLY A 497 -10.39 25.42 -17.60
N PRO A 498 -10.04 24.43 -16.76
CA PRO A 498 -8.75 24.33 -16.11
C PRO A 498 -7.62 24.00 -17.12
N LEU A 499 -6.37 24.23 -16.75
CA LEU A 499 -5.21 23.77 -17.52
C LEU A 499 -5.29 22.27 -17.82
N ARG A 500 -5.82 21.49 -16.88
CA ARG A 500 -6.07 20.04 -17.04
C ARG A 500 -6.82 19.70 -18.34
N ALA A 501 -7.74 20.55 -18.80
CA ALA A 501 -8.48 20.34 -20.06
C ALA A 501 -7.58 20.46 -21.32
N ASN A 502 -6.41 21.08 -21.21
CA ASN A 502 -5.40 21.08 -22.24
C ASN A 502 -4.48 19.84 -22.20
N MET A 503 -4.56 19.03 -21.13
CA MET A 503 -3.76 17.81 -20.92
C MET A 503 -4.57 16.54 -21.13
N ILE A 504 -5.86 16.55 -20.81
CA ILE A 504 -6.75 15.39 -20.90
C ILE A 504 -8.08 15.74 -21.59
N PRO A 505 -8.64 14.80 -22.38
CA PRO A 505 -9.93 14.99 -23.04
C PRO A 505 -11.06 14.82 -22.01
N MET A 506 -11.48 15.93 -21.37
CA MET A 506 -12.49 15.91 -20.32
C MET A 506 -13.69 16.78 -20.63
N ALA A 507 -14.86 16.38 -20.12
CA ALA A 507 -16.06 17.19 -20.13
C ALA A 507 -15.98 18.28 -19.05
N LEU A 508 -16.20 19.54 -19.44
CA LEU A 508 -16.09 20.70 -18.54
C LEU A 508 -17.34 20.91 -17.66
N GLU A 509 -18.52 20.50 -18.17
CA GLU A 509 -19.85 20.82 -17.59
C GLU A 509 -20.31 19.87 -16.49
N LYS A 510 -19.55 18.83 -16.15
CA LYS A 510 -19.95 17.82 -15.18
C LYS A 510 -19.30 18.06 -13.82
N HIS A 511 -20.09 17.86 -12.76
CA HIS A 511 -19.57 17.86 -11.38
C HIS A 511 -18.51 16.81 -11.14
N TYR A 512 -18.59 15.67 -11.84
CA TYR A 512 -17.59 14.61 -11.80
C TYR A 512 -16.78 14.58 -13.09
N PRO A 513 -15.46 14.48 -13.03
CA PRO A 513 -14.63 14.35 -14.22
C PRO A 513 -15.05 13.14 -15.07
N ALA A 514 -15.24 13.36 -16.35
CA ALA A 514 -15.57 12.32 -17.32
C ALA A 514 -14.77 12.54 -18.61
N PHE A 515 -14.35 11.44 -19.26
CA PHE A 515 -13.70 11.56 -20.57
C PHE A 515 -14.71 12.02 -21.63
N ASN A 516 -14.29 13.00 -22.43
CA ASN A 516 -14.98 13.45 -23.64
C ASN A 516 -13.99 13.37 -24.81
N LEU A 517 -14.13 12.35 -25.66
CA LEU A 517 -13.18 12.08 -26.75
C LEU A 517 -13.28 13.11 -27.88
N ASP A 518 -14.41 13.78 -28.02
CA ASP A 518 -14.61 14.83 -29.05
C ASP A 518 -13.62 15.99 -28.83
N LYS A 519 -13.17 16.21 -27.61
CA LYS A 519 -12.14 17.20 -27.27
C LYS A 519 -10.76 16.93 -27.87
N MET A 520 -10.49 15.69 -28.30
CA MET A 520 -9.26 15.35 -29.03
C MET A 520 -9.35 15.85 -30.50
N ASP A 521 -10.51 15.67 -31.10
CA ASP A 521 -10.75 16.10 -32.51
C ASP A 521 -10.74 17.62 -32.62
N ASP A 522 -11.20 18.33 -31.57
CA ASP A 522 -11.17 19.80 -31.49
C ASP A 522 -9.75 20.36 -31.21
N ASN A 523 -8.73 19.52 -31.13
CA ASN A 523 -7.37 19.92 -30.71
C ASN A 523 -7.35 20.71 -29.39
N ALA A 524 -8.27 20.43 -28.47
CA ALA A 524 -8.27 21.05 -27.13
C ALA A 524 -7.17 20.47 -26.26
N VAL A 525 -6.87 19.19 -26.43
CA VAL A 525 -5.77 18.48 -25.77
C VAL A 525 -4.50 18.71 -26.58
N VAL A 526 -3.57 19.46 -26.01
CA VAL A 526 -2.36 19.90 -26.72
C VAL A 526 -1.06 19.51 -25.99
N TRP A 527 -1.17 18.87 -24.84
CA TRP A 527 -0.02 18.40 -24.04
C TRP A 527 0.59 17.16 -24.71
N ALA A 528 1.56 17.37 -25.58
CA ALA A 528 2.20 16.32 -26.38
C ALA A 528 3.57 15.90 -25.80
N GLU A 529 4.37 15.18 -26.56
CA GLU A 529 5.76 14.86 -26.22
C GLU A 529 6.67 16.08 -26.47
N GLY A 530 7.78 16.16 -25.74
CA GLY A 530 8.75 17.24 -25.82
C GLY A 530 9.21 17.73 -24.43
N SER A 531 10.02 18.78 -24.40
CA SER A 531 10.42 19.43 -23.14
C SER A 531 9.23 20.10 -22.46
N LEU A 532 9.30 20.34 -21.16
CA LEU A 532 8.23 21.06 -20.44
C LEU A 532 7.99 22.44 -21.06
N ALA A 533 9.04 23.15 -21.44
CA ALA A 533 8.91 24.45 -22.12
C ALA A 533 8.13 24.34 -23.44
N ASP A 534 8.39 23.31 -24.27
CA ASP A 534 7.65 23.11 -25.52
C ASP A 534 6.16 22.85 -25.29
N LYS A 535 5.83 22.02 -24.28
CA LYS A 535 4.45 21.73 -23.87
C LYS A 535 3.72 22.99 -23.40
N MET A 536 4.38 23.80 -22.56
CA MET A 536 3.84 25.07 -22.10
C MET A 536 3.61 26.06 -23.26
N HIS A 537 4.51 26.10 -24.25
CA HIS A 537 4.34 26.91 -25.46
C HIS A 537 3.06 26.57 -26.22
N VAL A 538 2.79 25.26 -26.42
CA VAL A 538 1.61 24.84 -27.16
C VAL A 538 0.33 25.16 -26.39
N VAL A 539 0.34 25.07 -25.07
CA VAL A 539 -0.79 25.48 -24.21
C VAL A 539 -1.05 26.99 -24.33
N ILE A 540 0.00 27.79 -24.25
CA ILE A 540 -0.12 29.25 -24.40
C ILE A 540 -0.70 29.56 -25.76
N GLU A 541 -0.16 28.99 -26.86
CA GLU A 541 -0.62 29.22 -28.22
C GLU A 541 -2.10 28.86 -28.36
N ARG A 542 -2.53 27.71 -27.84
CA ARG A 542 -3.93 27.30 -27.88
C ARG A 542 -4.82 28.30 -27.15
N ARG A 543 -4.46 28.70 -25.95
CA ARG A 543 -5.25 29.66 -25.15
C ARG A 543 -5.30 31.05 -25.79
N LEU A 544 -4.20 31.50 -26.44
CA LEU A 544 -4.17 32.73 -27.20
C LEU A 544 -5.04 32.70 -28.49
N LEU A 545 -5.09 31.55 -29.16
CA LEU A 545 -5.99 31.35 -30.33
C LEU A 545 -7.45 31.44 -29.92
N GLU A 546 -7.85 30.83 -28.82
CA GLU A 546 -9.22 30.92 -28.32
C GLU A 546 -9.59 32.35 -27.91
N TYR A 547 -8.69 33.09 -27.27
CA TYR A 547 -8.90 34.50 -26.98
C TYR A 547 -9.16 35.31 -28.23
N ARG A 548 -8.41 35.07 -29.30
CA ARG A 548 -8.58 35.80 -30.61
C ARG A 548 -9.88 35.47 -31.32
N ARG A 549 -10.49 34.32 -31.12
CA ARG A 549 -11.78 33.95 -31.69
C ARG A 549 -12.95 34.80 -31.17
N GLY A 550 -12.69 35.64 -30.18
CA GLY A 550 -13.54 36.78 -29.87
C GLY A 550 -14.53 36.64 -28.72
N ASP A 551 -14.48 35.50 -28.00
CA ASP A 551 -15.44 35.24 -26.93
C ASP A 551 -14.95 35.49 -25.52
N LEU A 552 -13.67 35.86 -25.35
CA LEU A 552 -13.06 36.05 -24.05
C LEU A 552 -12.72 37.51 -23.77
N GLU A 553 -13.13 38.03 -22.62
CA GLU A 553 -12.86 39.41 -22.19
C GLU A 553 -11.41 39.66 -21.77
N ALA A 554 -10.69 38.61 -21.32
CA ALA A 554 -9.32 38.67 -20.88
C ALA A 554 -8.53 37.43 -21.32
N LEU A 555 -7.20 37.51 -21.31
CA LEU A 555 -6.34 36.37 -21.58
C LEU A 555 -6.61 35.23 -20.56
N PRO A 556 -6.85 33.97 -21.03
CA PRO A 556 -7.25 32.85 -20.18
C PRO A 556 -6.04 32.22 -19.42
N LEU A 557 -5.29 33.07 -18.71
CA LEU A 557 -4.10 32.72 -17.95
C LEU A 557 -4.21 33.07 -16.46
N LYS A 558 -5.45 33.21 -15.95
CA LYS A 558 -5.72 33.44 -14.51
C LYS A 558 -5.61 32.16 -13.73
N ALA A 559 -5.27 32.25 -12.46
CA ALA A 559 -5.13 31.10 -11.56
C ALA A 559 -5.59 31.42 -10.13
N ALA A 560 -5.89 30.36 -9.36
CA ALA A 560 -6.21 30.49 -7.95
C ALA A 560 -4.95 30.73 -7.08
N LEU A 561 -3.79 30.15 -7.48
CA LEU A 561 -2.51 30.35 -6.84
C LEU A 561 -1.52 31.01 -7.82
N PRO A 562 -1.14 32.26 -7.62
CA PRO A 562 -0.09 32.90 -8.42
C PRO A 562 1.27 32.27 -8.09
N ALA A 563 2.15 32.22 -9.10
CA ALA A 563 3.53 31.81 -8.94
C ALA A 563 4.34 32.89 -8.18
N ASP A 564 5.34 32.45 -7.43
CA ASP A 564 6.34 33.33 -6.87
C ASP A 564 7.33 33.76 -7.95
N LEU A 565 7.66 35.05 -8.00
CA LEU A 565 8.52 35.59 -9.05
C LEU A 565 9.96 35.06 -8.96
N GLU A 566 10.42 34.74 -7.78
CA GLU A 566 11.74 34.12 -7.58
C GLU A 566 11.77 32.69 -8.16
N ASP A 567 10.73 31.90 -7.94
CA ASP A 567 10.62 30.56 -8.53
C ASP A 567 10.56 30.62 -10.07
N VAL A 568 9.86 31.61 -10.61
CA VAL A 568 9.84 31.86 -12.07
C VAL A 568 11.25 32.22 -12.57
N ARG A 569 12.03 32.97 -11.83
CA ARG A 569 13.43 33.24 -12.15
C ARG A 569 14.25 31.96 -12.20
N PHE A 570 14.14 31.08 -11.19
CA PHE A 570 14.82 29.77 -11.18
C PHE A 570 14.45 28.93 -12.39
N PHE A 571 13.16 28.91 -12.78
CA PHE A 571 12.72 28.22 -13.99
C PHE A 571 13.38 28.80 -15.26
N ILE A 572 13.43 30.12 -15.41
CA ILE A 572 14.05 30.77 -16.57
C ILE A 572 15.54 30.43 -16.66
N GLU A 573 16.24 30.43 -15.54
CA GLU A 573 17.65 30.11 -15.44
C GLU A 573 17.96 28.61 -15.62
N GLY A 574 16.94 27.73 -15.57
CA GLY A 574 17.11 26.29 -15.66
C GLY A 574 17.63 25.66 -14.37
N ALA A 575 17.40 26.30 -13.23
CA ALA A 575 17.77 25.84 -11.90
C ALA A 575 16.71 24.98 -11.21
N ILE A 576 15.69 24.55 -11.97
CA ILE A 576 14.54 23.74 -11.52
C ILE A 576 14.58 22.36 -12.16
N ASP A 577 14.18 21.33 -11.43
CA ASP A 577 13.89 20.02 -12.00
C ASP A 577 12.55 20.05 -12.75
N GLU A 578 12.64 20.31 -14.07
CA GLU A 578 11.46 20.36 -14.97
C GLU A 578 10.71 19.02 -15.02
N GLY A 579 11.40 17.89 -14.81
CA GLY A 579 10.81 16.56 -14.74
C GLY A 579 9.90 16.41 -13.51
N LYS A 580 10.44 16.71 -12.32
CA LYS A 580 9.68 16.71 -11.06
C LYS A 580 8.49 17.68 -11.12
N LEU A 581 8.69 18.88 -11.69
CA LEU A 581 7.61 19.86 -11.86
C LEU A 581 6.49 19.28 -12.72
N GLU A 582 6.80 18.66 -13.88
CA GLU A 582 5.79 18.05 -14.75
C GLU A 582 5.07 16.89 -14.07
N GLU A 583 5.78 16.01 -13.36
CA GLU A 583 5.19 14.89 -12.63
C GLU A 583 4.20 15.38 -11.55
N LEU A 584 4.58 16.40 -10.79
CA LEU A 584 3.71 17.04 -9.80
C LEU A 584 2.50 17.70 -10.45
N LEU A 585 2.69 18.40 -11.57
CA LEU A 585 1.62 19.05 -12.30
C LEU A 585 0.51 18.08 -12.71
N TRP A 586 0.88 16.88 -13.20
CA TRP A 586 -0.09 15.85 -13.58
C TRP A 586 -1.02 15.47 -12.41
N GLY A 587 -0.48 15.25 -11.21
CA GLY A 587 -1.27 14.89 -10.04
C GLY A 587 -2.03 16.07 -9.43
N LEU A 588 -1.40 17.23 -9.32
CA LEU A 588 -1.99 18.45 -8.75
C LEU A 588 -3.15 19.00 -9.59
N ASN A 589 -3.22 18.68 -10.87
CA ASN A 589 -4.37 19.00 -11.72
C ASN A 589 -5.70 18.36 -11.24
N ALA A 590 -5.63 17.34 -10.38
CA ALA A 590 -6.82 16.72 -9.79
C ALA A 590 -7.36 17.51 -8.58
N ILE A 591 -6.64 18.46 -8.03
CA ILE A 591 -7.11 19.29 -6.89
C ILE A 591 -8.37 20.06 -7.27
N ASP A 592 -9.29 20.21 -6.35
CA ASP A 592 -10.49 21.06 -6.49
C ASP A 592 -10.14 22.54 -6.30
N TRP A 593 -9.54 23.13 -7.34
CA TRP A 593 -9.06 24.51 -7.35
C TRP A 593 -10.17 25.54 -7.14
N TYR A 594 -11.45 25.18 -7.35
CA TYR A 594 -12.59 26.08 -7.07
C TYR A 594 -12.77 26.36 -5.58
N ARG A 595 -12.28 25.47 -4.72
CA ARG A 595 -12.34 25.58 -3.28
C ARG A 595 -11.07 26.15 -2.65
N VAL A 596 -10.01 26.29 -3.43
CA VAL A 596 -8.77 26.89 -2.96
C VAL A 596 -8.98 28.41 -2.90
N ARG A 597 -8.91 28.96 -1.69
CA ARG A 597 -8.87 30.42 -1.49
C ARG A 597 -7.39 30.79 -1.46
N GLY A 598 -6.94 31.57 -2.44
CA GLY A 598 -5.62 32.16 -2.38
C GLY A 598 -5.50 33.01 -1.12
N ASP A 599 -4.38 32.91 -0.44
CA ASP A 599 -4.03 33.90 0.60
C ASP A 599 -4.05 35.25 -0.12
N GLY A 600 -4.95 36.11 0.28
CA GLY A 600 -5.06 37.47 -0.28
C GLY A 600 -3.85 38.36 0.07
N SER A 601 -2.69 37.75 0.40
CA SER A 601 -1.44 38.48 0.64
C SER A 601 -1.02 39.15 -0.66
N SER A 602 -1.34 40.43 -0.77
CA SER A 602 -0.91 41.29 -1.87
C SER A 602 0.59 41.64 -1.77
N GLU A 603 1.25 41.24 -0.72
CA GLU A 603 2.64 41.56 -0.45
C GLU A 603 3.59 40.64 -1.22
N ARG A 604 4.55 41.28 -1.85
CA ARG A 604 5.64 40.62 -2.54
C ARG A 604 6.77 40.29 -1.57
N VAL A 605 7.34 39.11 -1.72
CA VAL A 605 8.51 38.70 -0.96
C VAL A 605 9.79 38.98 -1.78
N GLY A 606 10.60 39.91 -1.35
CA GLY A 606 11.91 40.19 -1.93
C GLY A 606 11.90 40.98 -3.26
N ASP A 607 13.09 41.24 -3.79
CA ASP A 607 13.34 41.91 -5.09
C ASP A 607 14.19 40.98 -5.99
N PRO A 608 13.61 39.97 -6.64
CA PRO A 608 14.36 39.04 -7.49
C PRO A 608 14.94 39.73 -8.71
N LEU A 609 16.18 39.39 -9.08
CA LEU A 609 16.84 39.90 -10.30
C LEU A 609 16.20 39.24 -11.53
N ILE A 610 15.07 39.77 -11.98
CA ILE A 610 14.37 39.29 -13.16
C ILE A 610 14.93 39.89 -14.42
N PRO A 611 15.15 39.09 -15.51
CA PRO A 611 15.54 39.63 -16.80
C PRO A 611 14.52 40.63 -17.34
N ALA A 612 14.95 41.83 -17.72
CA ALA A 612 14.06 42.83 -18.30
C ALA A 612 13.34 42.35 -19.56
N ALA A 613 13.92 41.41 -20.31
CA ALA A 613 13.30 40.76 -21.44
C ALA A 613 12.04 39.97 -21.04
N TYR A 614 12.10 39.18 -19.97
CA TYR A 614 10.94 38.47 -19.44
C TYR A 614 9.86 39.48 -18.99
N ALA A 615 10.24 40.53 -18.30
CA ALA A 615 9.30 41.54 -17.85
C ALA A 615 8.52 42.17 -19.03
N LEU A 616 9.19 42.49 -20.14
CA LEU A 616 8.52 42.99 -21.36
C LEU A 616 7.55 41.99 -21.99
N LEU A 617 8.00 40.73 -22.10
CA LEU A 617 7.15 39.63 -22.64
C LEU A 617 5.93 39.39 -21.75
N LYS A 618 6.10 39.36 -20.45
CA LYS A 618 5.01 39.11 -19.51
C LYS A 618 3.99 40.27 -19.50
N LEU A 619 4.44 41.53 -19.55
CA LEU A 619 3.57 42.69 -19.57
C LEU A 619 2.69 42.72 -20.84
N THR A 620 3.17 42.20 -21.98
CA THR A 620 2.38 42.11 -23.23
C THR A 620 1.41 40.93 -23.24
N HIS A 621 1.52 40.01 -22.24
CA HIS A 621 0.68 38.82 -22.09
C HIS A 621 0.00 38.76 -20.72
N ASN A 622 -0.19 39.90 -20.04
CA ASN A 622 -0.86 39.92 -18.75
C ASN A 622 -2.40 39.85 -18.93
N PRO A 623 -3.10 38.96 -18.19
CA PRO A 623 -4.56 38.83 -18.31
C PRO A 623 -5.34 39.98 -17.69
N GLU A 624 -4.69 40.82 -16.88
CA GLU A 624 -5.31 41.95 -16.20
C GLU A 624 -4.67 43.28 -16.61
N PRO A 625 -5.42 44.41 -16.50
CA PRO A 625 -4.86 45.72 -16.74
C PRO A 625 -3.67 46.02 -15.84
N VAL A 626 -2.62 46.60 -16.39
CA VAL A 626 -1.47 47.06 -15.60
C VAL A 626 -1.90 48.32 -14.85
N ARG A 627 -1.90 48.26 -13.50
CA ARG A 627 -2.28 49.38 -12.62
C ARG A 627 -1.03 50.01 -12.05
N LEU A 628 -0.63 51.15 -12.61
CA LEU A 628 0.48 51.97 -12.10
C LEU A 628 -0.05 53.39 -11.81
N ASP A 629 0.48 54.06 -10.78
CA ASP A 629 0.04 55.38 -10.35
C ASP A 629 0.13 56.46 -11.47
N TRP A 630 0.93 56.17 -12.49
CA TRP A 630 1.19 57.06 -13.63
C TRP A 630 0.60 56.54 -14.94
N ILE A 631 -0.22 55.50 -14.92
CA ILE A 631 -0.94 54.95 -16.08
C ILE A 631 -2.42 55.13 -15.85
N ALA A 632 -3.16 55.46 -16.93
CA ALA A 632 -4.61 55.55 -16.86
C ALA A 632 -5.22 54.28 -16.34
N PRO A 633 -6.19 54.34 -15.39
CA PRO A 633 -6.85 53.15 -14.87
C PRO A 633 -7.46 52.32 -16.00
N GLY A 634 -7.27 50.99 -15.96
CA GLY A 634 -7.80 50.06 -16.94
C GLY A 634 -7.01 49.92 -18.23
N THR A 635 -5.80 50.51 -18.35
CA THR A 635 -4.95 50.35 -19.52
C THR A 635 -4.59 48.87 -19.75
N LEU A 636 -5.11 48.29 -20.83
CA LEU A 636 -4.75 46.97 -21.35
C LEU A 636 -3.73 47.14 -22.47
N VAL A 637 -2.73 46.32 -22.49
CA VAL A 637 -1.82 46.19 -23.63
C VAL A 637 -2.44 45.24 -24.63
N PRO A 638 -2.87 45.69 -25.82
CA PRO A 638 -3.49 44.81 -26.81
C PRO A 638 -2.53 43.67 -27.19
N LEU A 639 -3.02 42.46 -27.21
CA LEU A 639 -2.25 41.29 -27.58
C LEU A 639 -1.74 41.34 -29.02
N ASP A 640 -0.44 41.10 -29.21
CA ASP A 640 0.17 40.85 -30.51
C ASP A 640 0.73 39.40 -30.54
N PRO A 641 0.06 38.46 -31.22
CA PRO A 641 0.49 37.05 -31.26
C PRO A 641 1.85 36.85 -31.92
N ALA A 642 2.32 37.78 -32.73
CA ALA A 642 3.64 37.73 -33.37
C ALA A 642 4.77 37.79 -32.34
N ILE A 643 4.54 38.46 -31.20
CA ILE A 643 5.50 38.52 -30.10
C ILE A 643 5.77 37.10 -29.54
N PHE A 644 4.69 36.39 -29.18
CA PHE A 644 4.81 35.00 -28.67
C PHE A 644 5.35 34.06 -29.74
N ALA A 645 4.88 34.14 -30.98
CA ALA A 645 5.32 33.30 -32.08
C ALA A 645 6.84 33.41 -32.37
N ARG A 646 7.41 34.62 -32.22
CA ARG A 646 8.87 34.85 -32.32
C ARG A 646 9.61 34.29 -31.11
N ALA A 647 9.12 34.55 -29.89
CA ALA A 647 9.71 34.09 -28.67
C ALA A 647 9.80 32.56 -28.61
N ARG A 648 8.72 31.84 -28.96
CA ARG A 648 8.66 30.37 -29.05
C ARG A 648 9.69 29.78 -30.02
N ARG A 649 9.99 30.48 -31.13
CA ARG A 649 10.99 30.04 -32.12
C ARG A 649 12.44 30.34 -31.70
N GLY A 650 12.65 30.80 -30.46
CA GLY A 650 13.97 31.21 -29.95
C GLY A 650 14.46 32.58 -30.43
N GLN A 651 13.62 33.31 -31.18
CA GLN A 651 13.89 34.68 -31.65
C GLN A 651 13.52 35.72 -30.58
N VAL A 652 13.97 35.51 -29.34
CA VAL A 652 13.51 36.29 -28.18
C VAL A 652 13.93 37.74 -28.27
N ALA A 653 15.11 38.04 -28.78
CA ALA A 653 15.54 39.42 -28.99
C ALA A 653 14.57 40.19 -29.93
N ALA A 654 14.16 39.56 -31.05
CA ALA A 654 13.21 40.14 -31.97
C ALA A 654 11.79 40.24 -31.36
N ALA A 655 11.40 39.26 -30.54
CA ALA A 655 10.14 39.30 -29.77
C ALA A 655 10.13 40.45 -28.77
N CYS A 656 11.23 40.71 -28.06
CA CYS A 656 11.38 41.85 -27.14
C CYS A 656 11.33 43.18 -27.83
N VAL A 657 11.92 43.33 -29.03
CA VAL A 657 11.82 44.52 -29.83
C VAL A 657 10.34 44.80 -30.22
N SER A 658 9.62 43.74 -30.64
CA SER A 658 8.19 43.88 -30.94
C SER A 658 7.37 44.23 -29.69
N ALA A 659 7.68 43.62 -28.53
CA ALA A 659 7.09 43.97 -27.25
C ALA A 659 7.34 45.44 -26.87
N CYS A 660 8.54 45.93 -27.09
CA CYS A 660 8.86 47.35 -26.88
C CYS A 660 8.00 48.29 -27.75
N HIS A 661 7.85 47.97 -29.03
CA HIS A 661 6.98 48.76 -29.94
C HIS A 661 5.52 48.72 -29.47
N ARG A 662 5.02 47.57 -29.06
CA ARG A 662 3.64 47.40 -28.59
C ARG A 662 3.38 48.16 -27.29
N LEU A 663 4.28 48.05 -26.32
CA LEU A 663 4.20 48.78 -25.05
C LEU A 663 4.28 50.30 -25.28
N LYS A 664 5.20 50.76 -26.14
CA LYS A 664 5.30 52.18 -26.50
C LYS A 664 4.01 52.71 -27.14
N ALA A 665 3.40 51.93 -28.06
CA ALA A 665 2.13 52.28 -28.67
C ALA A 665 0.95 52.31 -27.68
N SER A 666 1.08 51.62 -26.54
CA SER A 666 0.13 51.63 -25.42
C SER A 666 0.43 52.70 -24.39
N GLY A 667 1.36 53.65 -24.66
CA GLY A 667 1.75 54.69 -23.71
C GLY A 667 2.72 54.24 -22.61
N LEU A 668 3.34 53.09 -22.76
CA LEU A 668 4.24 52.46 -21.79
C LEU A 668 5.68 52.37 -22.31
N PRO A 669 6.48 53.47 -22.25
CA PRO A 669 7.81 53.50 -22.86
C PRO A 669 8.80 52.58 -22.15
N PRO A 670 9.43 51.61 -22.85
CA PRO A 670 10.43 50.71 -22.27
C PRO A 670 11.73 51.43 -21.92
N LYS A 671 12.47 50.91 -20.89
CA LYS A 671 13.81 51.38 -20.51
C LYS A 671 14.91 50.87 -21.44
N MET A 672 14.75 49.65 -21.97
CA MET A 672 15.77 48.93 -22.75
C MET A 672 15.21 48.57 -24.13
N HIS A 673 16.06 48.55 -25.15
CA HIS A 673 15.71 48.26 -26.53
C HIS A 673 16.56 47.16 -27.18
N ASN A 674 17.72 46.82 -26.56
CA ASN A 674 18.66 45.84 -27.08
C ASN A 674 18.75 44.67 -26.10
N PHE A 675 18.67 43.44 -26.60
CA PHE A 675 18.66 42.21 -25.80
C PHE A 675 19.59 41.17 -26.41
N ILE A 676 20.45 40.59 -25.56
CA ILE A 676 21.29 39.45 -25.89
C ILE A 676 20.83 38.32 -25.00
N ILE A 677 20.23 37.27 -25.58
CA ILE A 677 19.62 36.18 -24.84
C ILE A 677 19.95 34.87 -25.58
N SER A 678 20.45 33.88 -24.82
CA SER A 678 20.66 32.53 -25.39
C SER A 678 19.33 31.88 -25.78
N SER A 679 19.38 30.99 -26.77
CA SER A 679 18.16 30.31 -27.27
C SER A 679 17.40 29.57 -26.17
N ASP A 680 18.13 28.85 -25.29
CA ASP A 680 17.52 28.00 -24.24
C ASP A 680 16.87 28.83 -23.13
N VAL A 681 17.54 29.88 -22.66
CA VAL A 681 16.95 30.84 -21.72
C VAL A 681 15.74 31.51 -22.35
N GLY A 682 15.83 31.86 -23.63
CA GLY A 682 14.74 32.47 -24.39
C GLY A 682 13.51 31.58 -24.48
N LYS A 683 13.68 30.28 -24.75
CA LYS A 683 12.55 29.33 -24.77
C LYS A 683 11.90 29.22 -23.40
N ARG A 684 12.66 29.12 -22.32
CA ARG A 684 12.11 29.10 -20.95
C ARG A 684 11.43 30.41 -20.57
N MET A 685 11.95 31.56 -20.99
CA MET A 685 11.24 32.84 -20.83
C MET A 685 9.88 32.88 -21.54
N ALA A 686 9.80 32.37 -22.75
CA ALA A 686 8.55 32.29 -23.49
C ALA A 686 7.55 31.32 -22.79
N ALA A 687 8.02 30.18 -22.29
CA ALA A 687 7.23 29.24 -21.52
C ALA A 687 6.75 29.87 -20.20
N ALA A 688 7.61 30.62 -19.53
CA ALA A 688 7.33 31.27 -18.23
C ALA A 688 6.18 32.31 -18.33
N ILE A 689 5.77 32.73 -19.52
CA ILE A 689 4.57 33.57 -19.73
C ILE A 689 3.33 32.84 -19.16
N LEU A 690 3.30 31.52 -19.17
CA LEU A 690 2.19 30.73 -18.65
C LEU A 690 2.00 30.89 -17.14
N PHE A 691 3.06 31.14 -16.37
CA PHE A 691 2.94 31.29 -14.92
C PHE A 691 2.08 32.53 -14.59
N PRO A 692 0.96 32.37 -13.86
CA PRO A 692 0.17 33.47 -13.35
C PRO A 692 0.94 34.21 -12.25
N LEU A 693 0.95 35.53 -12.27
CA LEU A 693 1.65 36.35 -11.29
C LEU A 693 0.69 37.17 -10.44
N ARG A 694 1.09 37.51 -9.22
CA ARG A 694 0.38 38.48 -8.38
C ARG A 694 0.41 39.86 -9.01
N GLN A 695 -0.58 40.69 -8.72
CA GLN A 695 -0.58 42.08 -9.22
C GLN A 695 0.64 42.87 -8.75
N ALA A 696 1.13 42.63 -7.52
CA ALA A 696 2.35 43.27 -7.01
C ALA A 696 3.61 42.88 -7.80
N ASP A 697 3.67 41.61 -8.27
CA ASP A 697 4.79 41.16 -9.12
C ASP A 697 4.72 41.78 -10.52
N VAL A 698 3.51 41.92 -11.09
CA VAL A 698 3.31 42.63 -12.38
C VAL A 698 3.72 44.11 -12.25
N LEU A 699 3.38 44.76 -11.15
CA LEU A 699 3.83 46.12 -10.85
C LEU A 699 5.36 46.22 -10.77
N TYR A 700 6.00 45.26 -10.13
CA TYR A 700 7.45 45.19 -10.06
C TYR A 700 8.06 45.01 -11.46
N LEU A 701 7.56 44.08 -12.28
CA LEU A 701 8.00 43.90 -13.66
C LEU A 701 7.86 45.21 -14.47
N ALA A 702 6.76 45.93 -14.27
CA ALA A 702 6.54 47.20 -14.94
C ALA A 702 7.59 48.26 -14.50
N ARG A 703 7.92 48.34 -13.22
CA ARG A 703 9.02 49.22 -12.73
C ARG A 703 10.38 48.82 -13.26
N VAL A 704 10.65 47.53 -13.44
CA VAL A 704 11.90 47.03 -14.04
C VAL A 704 12.00 47.41 -15.50
N ALA A 705 10.92 47.23 -16.29
CA ALA A 705 10.94 47.30 -17.73
C ALA A 705 10.59 48.66 -18.32
N LEU A 706 9.82 49.52 -17.61
CA LEU A 706 9.23 50.77 -18.17
C LEU A 706 9.85 52.00 -17.54
N LYS A 707 9.91 53.09 -18.32
CA LYS A 707 10.31 54.42 -17.83
C LYS A 707 9.12 55.09 -17.16
N PRO A 708 9.27 55.72 -15.99
CA PRO A 708 8.26 56.61 -15.46
C PRO A 708 8.09 57.81 -16.42
N PRO A 709 6.87 58.38 -16.49
CA PRO A 709 6.69 59.57 -17.29
C PRO A 709 7.64 60.66 -16.78
N THR A 710 8.29 61.33 -17.70
CA THR A 710 8.98 62.61 -17.41
C THR A 710 7.93 63.55 -16.84
N ARG A 711 8.08 63.93 -15.56
CA ARG A 711 7.26 65.06 -15.03
C ARG A 711 7.58 66.27 -15.87
N THR A 712 6.74 66.54 -16.84
CA THR A 712 6.65 67.91 -17.43
C THR A 712 6.13 68.76 -16.30
N CYS A 713 7.01 69.55 -15.67
CA CYS A 713 6.58 70.67 -14.86
C CYS A 713 5.74 71.56 -15.74
N ILE A 714 4.43 71.55 -15.53
CA ILE A 714 3.53 72.63 -16.00
C ILE A 714 3.40 73.60 -14.83
#